data_623e98ca618bb01401b08b31bb216e8b
#
_entry.id   623e98ca618bb01401b08b31bb216e8b
#
_cell.length_a   1.000
_cell.length_b   1.000
_cell.length_c   1.000
_cell.angle_alpha   90.00
_cell.angle_beta   90.00
_cell.angle_gamma   90.00
#
_symmetry.space_group_name_H-M   'P 1'
#
loop_
_entity.id
_entity.type
_entity.pdbx_description
1 polymer ?
#
loop_
_entity_poly.entity_id
_entity_poly.type
_entity_poly.pdbx_seq_one_letter_code
_entity_poly.pdbx_strand_id
1 'polypeptide(L)'
;MIKKLSLISLFTLLPASFYFAQTTVYAYVKDQEGKPVESAEIDLVQSTDDVKADKIGYFQFVDLQPGQYQINVSKPNFETKVIEFTVSANEKRRDLGVISLLPAPFANAGVMVIDDAASDSDEDGSSMQPTIGLLNSGRDIFQSVTAFELGAYWFRPRGVDNRYEDVIFNGVSMSKNDDGRVDFSNWGGLNDVTRYPYESVDNITPSAYTFGNLGGVVYYNTRASSYRKQTSLAYSFTNRSYRHRAMATYSSGLSKNGWAFTLSASRRWAEEGVIDGTQQNSYAYFGAIEKQFSSRHAINLTAFGAPTYRASNAPNTQEVYDLMGKNYNSYWGWQDGEKRNSRIRKTFEPIFMLTDYLKLGKTSNWTNTFSYQFGSDSRSRLDWFHGTDPNPTYYRKLPSYFFSKALELESDGGNDVTADELAEIEAVRNSWQTDSNVSQINWDALYRANYLNKTGMNGEKRGAIYTMVEDVNEDKTFNYSSHFDTMLQPNWKLNLNFNYQNLKSDNFRRVSDLLGADFAYNLNAFGGDNPYNVDDTNVEVREGDRTQYNYLLYRSSYAFNASTELDLPKWNVMGSIFSSYSESQRDGKYRHHYYLNTSKGKSGIYDALDGGVKGRVTYKIDGRNFIVYNGAFFSVAPTLNEIFVNPRVNERMTPGVSNQIINSNDLGYIHRGQVLKIRLSGYYTTISNSTDISRYYLEGGGDDNSAIGAPNAFIAEVLSGADKRYMGVELGLDVKVTPTLNANLVASVGDYEYTNNPKAYSYSDVDRTYFAADQEFGEANIKGLKVAGTPQKAFSLGLKYNSTKFWWLGVSANYLMDQYLDFSVINRTANFYTNPRTGDIYTATTGEYTGFDIPEANAENVAALLKQQKFDDQFMLNANAGKSFLIGKYRMGVSVSVNNILNNRDYVTGGFEQGRKSNFAASYEDNLNAEKGGYALFAPKLWYDRGTTFFANVYLRF
;
A
#
# COMPACT_ATOMS: atom_id res chain seq x y z
N MET A 1 -35.56 12.29 -23.39
CA MET A 1 -36.99 12.36 -23.00
C MET A 1 -37.04 12.47 -21.48
N ILE A 2 -36.89 13.69 -20.96
CA ILE A 2 -36.91 13.98 -19.53
C ILE A 2 -38.07 14.97 -19.33
N LYS A 3 -39.12 14.53 -18.67
CA LYS A 3 -40.11 15.40 -18.04
C LYS A 3 -40.77 14.62 -16.91
N LYS A 4 -40.80 15.22 -15.73
CA LYS A 4 -41.54 14.93 -14.50
C LYS A 4 -40.72 14.36 -13.35
N LEU A 5 -40.24 15.29 -12.53
CA LEU A 5 -40.34 15.20 -11.07
C LEU A 5 -40.28 16.62 -10.48
N SER A 6 -41.45 17.17 -10.33
CA SER A 6 -41.71 18.34 -9.46
C SER A 6 -42.81 17.90 -8.52
N LEU A 7 -42.50 17.84 -7.22
CA LEU A 7 -43.42 18.11 -6.09
C LEU A 7 -42.77 17.61 -4.80
N ILE A 8 -42.09 18.53 -4.07
CA ILE A 8 -41.97 18.37 -2.63
C ILE A 8 -42.47 19.66 -2.01
N SER A 9 -43.63 19.49 -1.38
CA SER A 9 -44.36 20.55 -0.68
C SER A 9 -43.65 20.91 0.64
N LEU A 10 -43.57 22.20 0.81
CA LEU A 10 -43.23 22.94 2.00
C LEU A 10 -44.30 22.67 3.11
N PHE A 11 -43.91 22.09 4.25
CA PHE A 11 -44.72 22.09 5.47
C PHE A 11 -44.09 22.99 6.50
N THR A 12 -44.69 24.14 6.69
CA THR A 12 -44.46 25.03 7.83
C THR A 12 -45.18 24.47 9.07
N LEU A 13 -44.43 24.20 10.14
CA LEU A 13 -44.97 23.89 11.46
C LEU A 13 -44.52 24.93 12.47
N LEU A 14 -45.51 25.56 13.09
CA LEU A 14 -45.41 26.47 14.21
C LEU A 14 -44.76 25.80 15.44
N PRO A 15 -44.04 26.53 16.30
CA PRO A 15 -43.40 25.97 17.50
C PRO A 15 -44.43 25.84 18.61
N ALA A 16 -44.82 24.64 18.94
CA ALA A 16 -45.44 24.34 20.23
C ALA A 16 -44.35 24.19 21.29
N SER A 17 -44.27 25.11 22.20
CA SER A 17 -43.39 25.03 23.36
C SER A 17 -43.88 23.94 24.32
N PHE A 18 -43.31 22.76 24.23
CA PHE A 18 -43.47 21.73 25.23
C PHE A 18 -42.42 21.91 26.34
N TYR A 19 -42.89 22.09 27.57
CA TYR A 19 -42.07 21.94 28.75
C TYR A 19 -41.73 20.45 28.93
N PHE A 20 -40.53 20.06 28.60
CA PHE A 20 -40.05 18.69 28.88
C PHE A 20 -39.40 18.63 30.26
N ALA A 21 -39.59 17.51 30.97
CA ALA A 21 -38.93 17.24 32.23
C ALA A 21 -37.40 17.17 31.99
N GLN A 22 -36.64 17.92 32.77
CA GLN A 22 -35.19 17.90 32.75
C GLN A 22 -34.68 16.61 33.39
N THR A 23 -33.74 15.91 32.72
CA THR A 23 -33.23 14.61 33.15
C THR A 23 -31.81 14.75 33.66
N THR A 24 -31.48 14.10 34.79
CA THR A 24 -30.11 13.93 35.27
C THR A 24 -29.58 12.59 34.77
N VAL A 25 -28.45 12.63 34.03
CA VAL A 25 -27.75 11.44 33.54
C VAL A 25 -26.47 11.27 34.33
N TYR A 26 -26.19 10.06 34.83
CA TYR A 26 -25.03 9.79 35.67
C TYR A 26 -24.46 8.41 35.41
N ALA A 27 -23.16 8.22 35.74
CA ALA A 27 -22.46 6.96 35.71
C ALA A 27 -21.25 6.94 36.61
N TYR A 28 -20.61 5.75 36.69
CA TYR A 28 -19.34 5.57 37.38
C TYR A 28 -18.26 5.15 36.39
N VAL A 29 -17.15 5.88 36.35
CA VAL A 29 -15.97 5.53 35.55
C VAL A 29 -15.04 4.68 36.41
N LYS A 30 -14.76 3.47 35.93
CA LYS A 30 -13.86 2.52 36.61
C LYS A 30 -12.82 1.99 35.63
N ASP A 31 -11.69 1.53 36.13
CA ASP A 31 -10.73 0.75 35.31
C ASP A 31 -11.19 -0.71 35.19
N GLN A 32 -10.38 -1.50 34.50
CA GLN A 32 -10.65 -2.96 34.34
C GLN A 32 -10.64 -3.74 35.66
N GLU A 33 -9.98 -3.22 36.67
CA GLU A 33 -9.88 -3.80 38.02
C GLU A 33 -11.05 -3.40 38.91
N GLY A 34 -11.97 -2.58 38.38
CA GLY A 34 -13.13 -2.05 39.11
C GLY A 34 -12.78 -0.88 40.04
N LYS A 35 -11.55 -0.37 40.01
CA LYS A 35 -11.14 0.81 40.79
C LYS A 35 -11.70 2.08 40.14
N PRO A 36 -12.13 3.09 40.96
CA PRO A 36 -12.57 4.35 40.45
C PRO A 36 -11.47 5.08 39.65
N VAL A 37 -11.83 5.63 38.49
CA VAL A 37 -10.96 6.49 37.71
C VAL A 37 -11.26 7.95 38.05
N GLU A 38 -10.69 8.45 39.15
CA GLU A 38 -10.81 9.85 39.58
C GLU A 38 -10.33 10.81 38.49
N SER A 39 -11.05 11.93 38.31
CA SER A 39 -10.73 12.99 37.35
C SER A 39 -10.70 12.50 35.89
N ALA A 40 -11.42 11.44 35.52
CA ALA A 40 -11.72 11.16 34.14
C ALA A 40 -12.52 12.35 33.56
N GLU A 41 -12.17 12.77 32.34
CA GLU A 41 -12.85 13.87 31.67
C GLU A 41 -14.00 13.28 30.84
N ILE A 42 -15.19 13.80 31.03
CA ILE A 42 -16.42 13.39 30.38
C ILE A 42 -16.94 14.56 29.56
N ASP A 43 -16.76 14.49 28.24
CA ASP A 43 -17.20 15.52 27.32
C ASP A 43 -18.55 15.10 26.73
N LEU A 44 -19.58 15.90 26.94
CA LEU A 44 -20.85 15.72 26.27
C LEU A 44 -20.78 16.34 24.88
N VAL A 45 -20.76 15.52 23.82
CA VAL A 45 -20.50 15.96 22.43
C VAL A 45 -21.49 17.04 21.95
N GLN A 46 -22.68 17.07 22.48
CA GLN A 46 -23.75 18.03 22.16
C GLN A 46 -23.81 19.25 23.10
N SER A 47 -22.88 19.37 24.05
CA SER A 47 -22.80 20.47 25.00
C SER A 47 -21.37 20.98 25.13
N THR A 48 -21.21 22.18 25.68
CA THR A 48 -19.91 22.71 26.10
C THR A 48 -19.56 22.36 27.54
N ASP A 49 -20.43 21.60 28.23
CA ASP A 49 -20.27 21.27 29.63
C ASP A 49 -19.37 20.01 29.75
N ASP A 50 -18.14 20.22 30.11
CA ASP A 50 -17.18 19.16 30.45
C ASP A 50 -17.34 18.85 31.94
N VAL A 51 -17.55 17.60 32.29
CA VAL A 51 -17.65 17.13 33.68
C VAL A 51 -16.46 16.23 33.99
N LYS A 52 -15.96 16.28 35.23
CA LYS A 52 -14.92 15.36 35.69
C LYS A 52 -15.47 14.37 36.69
N ALA A 53 -15.07 13.13 36.56
CA ALA A 53 -15.39 12.10 37.56
C ALA A 53 -14.75 12.44 38.92
N ASP A 54 -15.49 12.25 40.00
CA ASP A 54 -15.03 12.48 41.35
C ASP A 54 -14.11 11.34 41.89
N LYS A 55 -13.79 11.35 43.17
CA LYS A 55 -12.90 10.35 43.83
C LYS A 55 -13.42 8.92 43.78
N ILE A 56 -14.73 8.72 43.60
CA ILE A 56 -15.35 7.40 43.46
C ILE A 56 -15.65 7.05 42.00
N GLY A 57 -15.18 7.91 41.06
CA GLY A 57 -15.43 7.74 39.63
C GLY A 57 -16.80 8.23 39.18
N TYR A 58 -17.61 8.85 40.03
CA TYR A 58 -18.94 9.31 39.72
C TYR A 58 -18.93 10.62 38.94
N PHE A 59 -19.80 10.75 37.95
CA PHE A 59 -20.12 12.00 37.25
C PHE A 59 -21.61 12.10 36.95
N GLN A 60 -22.09 13.31 36.71
CA GLN A 60 -23.46 13.55 36.27
C GLN A 60 -23.58 14.77 35.39
N PHE A 61 -24.47 14.70 34.41
CA PHE A 61 -25.02 15.84 33.67
C PHE A 61 -26.43 16.10 34.15
N VAL A 62 -26.72 17.34 34.48
CA VAL A 62 -28.06 17.75 34.92
C VAL A 62 -28.78 18.50 33.81
N ASP A 63 -30.12 18.54 33.88
CA ASP A 63 -30.96 19.33 32.98
C ASP A 63 -30.86 19.00 31.48
N LEU A 64 -30.55 17.72 31.15
CA LEU A 64 -30.57 17.28 29.78
C LEU A 64 -32.03 17.17 29.27
N GLN A 65 -32.24 17.70 28.07
CA GLN A 65 -33.51 17.60 27.36
C GLN A 65 -33.67 16.19 26.76
N PRO A 66 -34.90 15.71 26.51
CA PRO A 66 -35.11 14.48 25.77
C PRO A 66 -34.40 14.51 24.40
N GLY A 67 -33.56 13.52 24.13
CA GLY A 67 -32.77 13.45 22.90
C GLY A 67 -31.72 12.35 22.96
N GLN A 68 -30.99 12.19 21.89
CA GLN A 68 -29.83 11.31 21.84
C GLN A 68 -28.58 12.12 22.14
N TYR A 69 -27.72 11.52 22.95
CA TYR A 69 -26.47 12.11 23.40
C TYR A 69 -25.33 11.15 23.22
N GLN A 70 -24.15 11.72 23.06
CA GLN A 70 -22.90 10.98 23.01
C GLN A 70 -21.96 11.63 24.03
N ILE A 71 -21.35 10.79 24.87
CA ILE A 71 -20.26 11.22 25.75
C ILE A 71 -18.97 10.56 25.35
N ASN A 72 -17.88 11.31 25.42
CA ASN A 72 -16.53 10.82 25.30
C ASN A 72 -15.91 10.80 26.70
N VAL A 73 -15.64 9.63 27.22
CA VAL A 73 -15.00 9.45 28.55
C VAL A 73 -13.52 9.21 28.31
N SER A 74 -12.68 10.10 28.79
CA SER A 74 -11.25 10.05 28.58
C SER A 74 -10.45 10.29 29.86
N LYS A 75 -9.30 9.66 29.97
CA LYS A 75 -8.30 9.85 31.00
C LYS A 75 -6.91 9.61 30.41
N PRO A 76 -5.85 10.34 30.80
CA PRO A 76 -4.49 10.00 30.42
C PRO A 76 -4.17 8.54 30.75
N ASN A 77 -3.55 7.83 29.83
CA ASN A 77 -3.21 6.39 29.91
C ASN A 77 -4.40 5.42 29.83
N PHE A 78 -5.58 5.89 29.46
CA PHE A 78 -6.74 5.06 29.17
C PHE A 78 -7.24 5.34 27.74
N GLU A 79 -7.82 4.33 27.11
CA GLU A 79 -8.53 4.52 25.86
C GLU A 79 -9.75 5.42 26.08
N THR A 80 -9.96 6.36 25.20
CA THR A 80 -11.20 7.17 25.18
C THR A 80 -12.36 6.26 24.84
N LYS A 81 -13.36 6.21 25.70
CA LYS A 81 -14.57 5.44 25.46
C LYS A 81 -15.70 6.36 25.04
N VAL A 82 -16.32 6.02 23.92
CA VAL A 82 -17.50 6.71 23.39
C VAL A 82 -18.74 5.95 23.84
N ILE A 83 -19.72 6.65 24.40
CA ILE A 83 -21.00 6.09 24.83
C ILE A 83 -22.12 6.92 24.28
N GLU A 84 -22.98 6.28 23.54
CA GLU A 84 -24.23 6.86 23.07
C GLU A 84 -25.38 6.44 23.98
N PHE A 85 -26.24 7.40 24.33
CA PHE A 85 -27.43 7.14 25.13
C PHE A 85 -28.56 8.04 24.73
N THR A 86 -29.78 7.62 25.06
CA THR A 86 -31.03 8.36 24.78
C THR A 86 -31.66 8.78 26.07
N VAL A 87 -32.03 10.07 26.19
CA VAL A 87 -32.86 10.59 27.26
C VAL A 87 -34.32 10.65 26.79
N SER A 88 -35.21 9.99 27.52
CA SER A 88 -36.65 9.92 27.18
C SER A 88 -37.44 11.06 27.80
N ALA A 89 -38.56 11.48 27.18
CA ALA A 89 -39.34 12.66 27.59
C ALA A 89 -39.91 12.65 29.04
N ASN A 90 -40.00 11.48 29.65
CA ASN A 90 -40.58 11.30 31.01
C ASN A 90 -39.54 10.76 32.01
N GLU A 91 -38.28 10.73 31.65
CA GLU A 91 -37.19 10.17 32.45
C GLU A 91 -36.59 11.27 33.33
N LYS A 92 -36.68 11.14 34.65
CA LYS A 92 -36.09 12.13 35.58
C LYS A 92 -34.61 11.82 35.89
N ARG A 93 -34.22 10.56 35.82
CA ARG A 93 -32.83 10.11 36.05
C ARG A 93 -32.48 8.97 35.12
N ARG A 94 -31.29 9.04 34.49
CA ARG A 94 -30.74 8.00 33.63
C ARG A 94 -29.43 7.50 34.19
N ASP A 95 -29.39 6.24 34.52
CA ASP A 95 -28.14 5.58 34.95
C ASP A 95 -27.48 4.92 33.72
N LEU A 96 -26.26 5.31 33.38
CA LEU A 96 -25.46 4.68 32.32
C LEU A 96 -24.60 3.52 32.87
N GLY A 97 -24.73 3.23 34.18
CA GLY A 97 -24.01 2.14 34.82
C GLY A 97 -22.53 2.41 35.06
N VAL A 98 -21.75 1.35 34.95
CA VAL A 98 -20.28 1.45 35.08
C VAL A 98 -19.63 1.52 33.71
N ILE A 99 -18.94 2.62 33.46
CA ILE A 99 -18.14 2.84 32.28
C ILE A 99 -16.73 2.37 32.58
N SER A 100 -16.34 1.22 32.04
CA SER A 100 -15.00 0.70 32.22
C SER A 100 -14.09 1.32 31.17
N LEU A 101 -13.04 2.03 31.62
CA LEU A 101 -11.95 2.50 30.77
C LEU A 101 -10.86 1.42 30.70
N LEU A 102 -10.43 1.12 29.48
CA LEU A 102 -9.30 0.26 29.22
C LEU A 102 -8.01 1.07 29.33
N PRO A 103 -6.95 0.58 30.00
CA PRO A 103 -5.64 1.18 29.84
C PRO A 103 -5.29 1.23 28.36
N ALA A 104 -4.91 2.40 27.85
CA ALA A 104 -4.45 2.48 26.48
C ALA A 104 -3.08 1.81 26.38
N PRO A 105 -2.95 0.66 25.74
CA PRO A 105 -1.70 -0.08 25.70
C PRO A 105 -0.57 0.74 25.08
N PHE A 106 -0.92 1.73 24.26
CA PHE A 106 0.02 2.58 23.55
C PHE A 106 -0.43 4.05 23.38
N ALA A 107 -1.25 4.58 24.29
CA ALA A 107 -1.69 5.98 24.21
C ALA A 107 -0.53 6.99 24.10
N ASN A 108 0.68 6.53 24.35
CA ASN A 108 1.92 7.28 24.26
C ASN A 108 3.00 6.58 23.40
N ALA A 109 2.70 5.48 22.73
CA ALA A 109 3.59 5.04 21.66
C ALA A 109 3.67 6.20 20.70
N GLY A 110 4.88 6.74 20.50
CA GLY A 110 5.11 7.87 19.63
C GLY A 110 4.35 7.66 18.34
N VAL A 111 3.79 8.75 17.81
CA VAL A 111 3.09 8.72 16.53
C VAL A 111 3.96 7.94 15.56
N MET A 112 3.58 6.68 15.31
CA MET A 112 4.27 5.88 14.32
C MET A 112 3.92 6.51 12.98
N VAL A 113 4.93 7.00 12.33
CA VAL A 113 4.77 7.64 11.04
C VAL A 113 4.50 6.53 10.05
N ILE A 114 3.42 6.69 9.32
CA ILE A 114 3.19 5.94 8.10
C ILE A 114 4.37 6.24 7.19
N ASP A 115 5.25 5.29 7.00
CA ASP A 115 6.36 5.42 6.06
C ASP A 115 5.79 5.18 4.66
N ASP A 116 5.75 6.23 3.85
CA ASP A 116 5.26 6.18 2.47
C ASP A 116 6.24 5.45 1.52
N ALA A 117 7.27 4.81 2.06
CA ALA A 117 8.23 4.02 1.26
C ALA A 117 7.55 2.86 0.49
N ALA A 118 6.28 2.63 0.77
CA ALA A 118 5.47 1.56 0.21
C ALA A 118 5.06 1.72 -1.25
N SER A 119 5.24 2.87 -1.85
CA SER A 119 4.64 3.12 -3.16
C SER A 119 5.62 3.00 -4.32
N ASP A 120 6.80 2.47 -4.10
CA ASP A 120 7.79 2.25 -5.14
C ASP A 120 7.62 0.90 -5.85
N SER A 121 6.39 0.49 -6.16
CA SER A 121 6.18 -0.50 -7.19
C SER A 121 6.43 0.16 -8.55
N ASP A 122 7.70 0.31 -8.88
CA ASP A 122 8.11 0.70 -10.21
C ASP A 122 7.82 -0.41 -11.22
N GLU A 123 7.92 -0.10 -12.49
CA GLU A 123 7.69 -0.94 -13.67
C GLU A 123 8.34 -2.35 -13.64
N ASP A 124 9.16 -2.62 -12.67
CA ASP A 124 9.86 -3.89 -12.43
C ASP A 124 9.03 -4.94 -11.68
N GLY A 125 7.71 -4.73 -11.51
CA GLY A 125 6.79 -5.77 -11.05
C GLY A 125 6.86 -6.16 -9.57
N SER A 126 7.63 -5.46 -8.74
CA SER A 126 7.64 -5.78 -7.31
C SER A 126 6.37 -5.26 -6.62
N SER A 127 5.49 -6.19 -6.27
CA SER A 127 4.25 -5.95 -5.51
C SER A 127 4.48 -5.62 -4.03
N MET A 128 5.70 -5.24 -3.65
CA MET A 128 6.11 -5.13 -2.26
C MET A 128 5.81 -3.77 -1.67
N GLN A 129 4.69 -3.68 -0.96
CA GLN A 129 4.36 -2.52 -0.14
C GLN A 129 4.40 -2.89 1.33
N PRO A 130 5.04 -2.10 2.22
CA PRO A 130 5.00 -2.35 3.65
C PRO A 130 3.58 -2.21 4.20
N THR A 131 3.22 -3.08 5.12
CA THR A 131 1.95 -2.99 5.85
C THR A 131 1.98 -1.75 6.74
N ILE A 132 0.92 -0.94 6.68
CA ILE A 132 0.89 0.29 7.49
C ILE A 132 0.40 -0.03 8.88
N GLY A 133 1.31 0.07 9.85
CA GLY A 133 1.09 -0.33 11.22
C GLY A 133 -0.08 0.33 11.95
N LEU A 134 -0.37 1.61 11.65
CA LEU A 134 -1.46 2.33 12.30
C LEU A 134 -2.85 1.79 11.96
N LEU A 135 -3.03 1.21 10.78
CA LEU A 135 -4.32 0.69 10.34
C LEU A 135 -4.69 -0.61 11.04
N ASN A 136 -3.68 -1.43 11.31
CA ASN A 136 -3.84 -2.74 11.92
C ASN A 136 -3.67 -2.69 13.44
N SER A 137 -3.52 -1.51 14.05
CA SER A 137 -3.37 -1.31 15.50
C SER A 137 -4.69 -1.42 16.27
N GLY A 138 -5.58 -2.34 15.89
CA GLY A 138 -6.83 -2.61 16.57
C GLY A 138 -6.64 -2.91 18.06
N ARG A 139 -7.72 -3.14 18.78
CA ARG A 139 -7.72 -3.47 20.22
C ARG A 139 -7.18 -4.88 20.52
N ASP A 140 -6.85 -5.62 19.52
CA ASP A 140 -6.31 -6.97 19.56
C ASP A 140 -4.79 -6.94 19.78
N ILE A 141 -4.29 -7.75 20.71
CA ILE A 141 -2.87 -7.77 21.06
C ILE A 141 -1.99 -8.24 19.90
N PHE A 142 -2.45 -9.22 19.13
CA PHE A 142 -1.72 -9.73 17.98
C PHE A 142 -1.58 -8.63 16.92
N GLN A 143 -2.69 -8.02 16.51
CA GLN A 143 -2.69 -6.97 15.50
C GLN A 143 -1.89 -5.73 15.93
N SER A 144 -2.01 -5.34 17.19
CA SER A 144 -1.27 -4.20 17.72
C SER A 144 0.24 -4.42 17.67
N VAL A 145 0.73 -5.58 18.13
CA VAL A 145 2.17 -5.88 18.14
C VAL A 145 2.68 -6.11 16.71
N THR A 146 1.94 -6.84 15.86
CA THR A 146 2.35 -7.03 14.47
C THR A 146 2.46 -5.72 13.71
N ALA A 147 1.52 -4.81 13.92
CA ALA A 147 1.52 -3.50 13.29
C ALA A 147 2.74 -2.65 13.67
N PHE A 148 3.10 -2.61 14.97
CA PHE A 148 4.12 -1.70 15.47
C PHE A 148 5.52 -2.28 15.50
N GLU A 149 5.66 -3.57 15.70
CA GLU A 149 6.97 -4.22 15.86
C GLU A 149 7.38 -4.98 14.58
N LEU A 150 6.50 -5.81 14.03
CA LEU A 150 6.79 -6.66 12.88
C LEU A 150 6.53 -5.95 11.54
N GLY A 151 5.55 -5.05 11.47
CA GLY A 151 5.25 -4.26 10.28
C GLY A 151 6.40 -3.34 9.86
N ALA A 152 7.26 -2.94 10.80
CA ALA A 152 8.50 -2.22 10.49
C ALA A 152 9.46 -3.03 9.59
N TYR A 153 9.30 -4.35 9.54
CA TYR A 153 10.10 -5.30 8.77
C TYR A 153 9.28 -6.00 7.68
N TRP A 154 8.30 -5.32 7.11
CA TRP A 154 7.45 -5.81 6.00
C TRP A 154 6.66 -7.10 6.29
N PHE A 155 6.51 -7.48 7.56
CA PHE A 155 5.64 -8.60 7.90
C PHE A 155 4.18 -8.22 7.66
N ARG A 156 3.47 -9.05 6.91
CA ARG A 156 2.04 -8.93 6.65
C ARG A 156 1.29 -10.06 7.36
N PRO A 157 0.34 -9.76 8.26
CA PRO A 157 -0.49 -10.78 8.85
C PRO A 157 -1.12 -11.69 7.78
N ARG A 158 -1.03 -12.99 7.96
CA ARG A 158 -1.54 -14.00 7.02
C ARG A 158 -1.00 -13.92 5.59
N GLY A 159 0.07 -13.19 5.33
CA GLY A 159 0.64 -13.00 4.00
C GLY A 159 -0.23 -12.21 3.02
N VAL A 160 -1.32 -11.60 3.49
CA VAL A 160 -2.30 -10.91 2.65
C VAL A 160 -1.72 -9.59 2.12
N ASP A 161 -1.83 -9.37 0.81
CA ASP A 161 -1.44 -8.11 0.17
C ASP A 161 -2.38 -6.97 0.60
N ASN A 162 -1.87 -5.75 0.74
CA ASN A 162 -2.65 -4.58 1.13
C ASN A 162 -3.72 -4.14 0.09
N ARG A 163 -3.71 -4.68 -1.12
CA ARG A 163 -4.83 -4.55 -2.08
C ARG A 163 -6.14 -5.14 -1.56
N TYR A 164 -6.07 -6.00 -0.55
CA TYR A 164 -7.23 -6.61 0.10
C TYR A 164 -7.63 -5.91 1.40
N GLU A 165 -7.00 -4.79 1.76
CA GLU A 165 -7.39 -3.94 2.89
C GLU A 165 -8.30 -2.82 2.42
N ASP A 166 -9.39 -2.54 3.18
CA ASP A 166 -10.28 -1.43 2.88
C ASP A 166 -10.12 -0.29 3.89
N VAL A 167 -9.80 0.89 3.39
CA VAL A 167 -9.81 2.13 4.17
C VAL A 167 -10.94 3.02 3.70
N ILE A 168 -11.83 3.36 4.61
CA ILE A 168 -13.07 4.05 4.33
C ILE A 168 -13.11 5.39 5.08
N PHE A 169 -13.37 6.48 4.38
CA PHE A 169 -13.66 7.79 4.97
C PHE A 169 -15.12 8.18 4.73
N ASN A 170 -15.91 8.30 5.79
CA ASN A 170 -17.36 8.64 5.72
C ASN A 170 -18.14 7.78 4.74
N GLY A 171 -17.82 6.50 4.62
CA GLY A 171 -18.48 5.55 3.71
C GLY A 171 -17.84 5.46 2.30
N VAL A 172 -16.85 6.28 1.98
CA VAL A 172 -16.15 6.28 0.67
C VAL A 172 -14.87 5.48 0.79
N SER A 173 -14.68 4.48 -0.10
CA SER A 173 -13.44 3.71 -0.18
C SER A 173 -12.30 4.54 -0.76
N MET A 174 -11.10 4.37 -0.20
CA MET A 174 -9.87 5.02 -0.64
C MET A 174 -9.01 4.13 -1.55
N SER A 175 -9.48 2.94 -1.87
CA SER A 175 -8.77 2.03 -2.79
C SER A 175 -8.77 2.57 -4.20
N LYS A 176 -7.61 2.52 -4.86
CA LYS A 176 -7.44 2.90 -6.26
C LYS A 176 -8.08 1.86 -7.19
N ASN A 177 -8.62 2.31 -8.33
CA ASN A 177 -9.25 1.41 -9.31
C ASN A 177 -8.24 0.72 -10.24
N ASP A 178 -7.03 1.26 -10.34
CA ASP A 178 -5.98 0.74 -11.20
C ASP A 178 -5.35 -0.54 -10.64
N ASP A 179 -5.04 -0.61 -9.35
CA ASP A 179 -4.37 -1.74 -8.71
C ASP A 179 -5.07 -2.30 -7.44
N GLY A 180 -6.16 -1.67 -7.01
CA GLY A 180 -6.93 -2.05 -5.81
C GLY A 180 -6.30 -1.60 -4.49
N ARG A 181 -5.13 -0.96 -4.51
CA ARG A 181 -4.42 -0.55 -3.28
C ARG A 181 -4.86 0.82 -2.79
N VAL A 182 -4.66 1.02 -1.51
CA VAL A 182 -4.92 2.30 -0.85
C VAL A 182 -3.68 3.17 -0.96
N ASP A 183 -3.78 4.35 -1.58
CA ASP A 183 -2.68 5.31 -1.59
C ASP A 183 -2.71 6.19 -0.33
N PHE A 184 -1.96 5.76 0.69
CA PHE A 184 -1.86 6.46 1.96
C PHE A 184 -1.13 7.80 1.86
N SER A 185 -0.43 8.09 0.77
CA SER A 185 0.21 9.38 0.56
C SER A 185 -0.81 10.50 0.46
N ASN A 186 -2.06 10.21 0.03
CA ASN A 186 -3.14 11.18 -0.11
C ASN A 186 -3.57 11.86 1.22
N TRP A 187 -3.27 11.26 2.36
CA TRP A 187 -3.45 11.86 3.70
C TRP A 187 -2.25 11.65 4.61
N GLY A 188 -1.11 11.29 4.05
CA GLY A 188 0.13 11.11 4.78
C GLY A 188 0.50 12.37 5.57
N GLY A 189 0.75 12.21 6.87
CA GLY A 189 1.04 13.33 7.76
C GLY A 189 -0.13 13.88 8.57
N LEU A 190 -1.38 13.45 8.32
CA LEU A 190 -2.58 13.89 9.05
C LEU A 190 -2.90 13.02 10.28
N ASN A 191 -1.90 12.53 10.97
CA ASN A 191 -2.03 11.54 12.03
C ASN A 191 -2.93 11.95 13.20
N ASP A 192 -3.09 13.23 13.50
CA ASP A 192 -3.99 13.66 14.61
C ASP A 192 -5.46 13.44 14.25
N VAL A 193 -5.84 13.54 12.97
CA VAL A 193 -7.22 13.36 12.52
C VAL A 193 -7.52 11.93 12.05
N THR A 194 -6.48 11.13 11.74
CA THR A 194 -6.60 9.71 11.36
C THR A 194 -6.11 8.75 12.45
N ARG A 195 -5.86 9.23 13.67
CA ARG A 195 -5.26 8.44 14.76
C ARG A 195 -6.17 7.35 15.28
N TYR A 196 -7.46 7.65 15.35
CA TYR A 196 -8.45 6.76 15.94
C TYR A 196 -9.54 6.47 14.92
N PRO A 197 -9.50 5.30 14.28
CA PRO A 197 -10.61 4.88 13.45
C PRO A 197 -11.87 4.75 14.30
N TYR A 198 -13.01 5.05 13.69
CA TYR A 198 -14.32 4.85 14.30
C TYR A 198 -14.64 3.37 14.42
N GLU A 199 -14.32 2.58 13.38
CA GLU A 199 -14.37 1.12 13.37
C GLU A 199 -13.09 0.57 12.76
N SER A 200 -12.57 -0.50 13.36
CA SER A 200 -11.51 -1.32 12.77
C SER A 200 -11.89 -2.77 12.99
N VAL A 201 -12.06 -3.52 11.91
CA VAL A 201 -12.34 -4.95 11.92
C VAL A 201 -11.27 -5.69 11.16
N ASP A 202 -10.82 -6.80 11.75
CA ASP A 202 -9.70 -7.57 11.22
C ASP A 202 -10.19 -8.65 10.25
N ASN A 203 -9.38 -8.90 9.23
CA ASN A 203 -9.58 -10.00 8.29
C ASN A 203 -11.01 -10.03 7.70
N ILE A 204 -11.63 -11.20 7.69
CA ILE A 204 -12.98 -11.40 7.13
C ILE A 204 -14.12 -11.08 8.08
N THR A 205 -13.86 -10.42 9.21
CA THR A 205 -14.94 -10.01 10.13
C THR A 205 -15.91 -9.06 9.42
N PRO A 206 -17.23 -9.27 9.50
CA PRO A 206 -18.23 -8.36 8.93
C PRO A 206 -18.12 -6.94 9.54
N SER A 207 -18.16 -5.92 8.70
CA SER A 207 -18.22 -4.50 9.08
C SER A 207 -19.64 -3.97 8.95
N ALA A 208 -19.96 -2.92 9.72
CA ALA A 208 -21.21 -2.20 9.59
C ALA A 208 -21.25 -1.30 8.34
N TYR A 209 -20.11 -0.82 7.87
CA TYR A 209 -19.99 0.27 6.89
C TYR A 209 -19.70 -0.19 5.46
N THR A 210 -19.16 -1.38 5.28
CA THR A 210 -18.86 -1.99 3.98
C THR A 210 -18.83 -3.50 4.10
N PHE A 211 -18.89 -4.23 3.00
CA PHE A 211 -18.61 -5.66 3.02
C PHE A 211 -17.17 -5.96 3.41
N GLY A 212 -16.26 -5.11 2.98
CA GLY A 212 -14.82 -5.26 3.20
C GLY A 212 -14.19 -6.38 2.36
N ASN A 213 -12.85 -6.44 2.37
CA ASN A 213 -12.10 -7.47 1.67
C ASN A 213 -11.45 -8.45 2.67
N LEU A 214 -10.46 -9.23 2.24
CA LEU A 214 -9.77 -10.27 3.02
C LEU A 214 -8.92 -9.70 4.16
N GLY A 215 -8.34 -8.49 4.00
CA GLY A 215 -7.44 -7.87 4.96
C GLY A 215 -8.14 -7.08 6.08
N GLY A 216 -9.47 -6.95 6.03
CA GLY A 216 -10.24 -6.19 7.02
C GLY A 216 -10.66 -4.80 6.55
N VAL A 217 -11.23 -4.03 7.46
CA VAL A 217 -11.77 -2.69 7.19
C VAL A 217 -11.35 -1.72 8.28
N VAL A 218 -10.91 -0.54 7.87
CA VAL A 218 -10.68 0.60 8.74
C VAL A 218 -11.57 1.75 8.31
N TYR A 219 -12.48 2.16 9.18
CA TYR A 219 -13.43 3.24 8.92
C TYR A 219 -13.10 4.49 9.73
N TYR A 220 -12.92 5.61 9.05
CA TYR A 220 -12.73 6.93 9.63
C TYR A 220 -13.99 7.78 9.49
N ASN A 221 -14.45 8.33 10.60
CA ASN A 221 -15.49 9.36 10.60
C ASN A 221 -14.83 10.73 10.73
N THR A 222 -14.89 11.53 9.67
CA THR A 222 -14.28 12.87 9.61
C THR A 222 -15.25 13.99 10.01
N ARG A 223 -16.29 13.67 10.73
CA ARG A 223 -17.26 14.63 11.29
C ARG A 223 -16.57 15.58 12.26
N ALA A 224 -16.69 16.90 12.06
CA ALA A 224 -15.94 17.88 12.84
C ALA A 224 -16.23 17.82 14.34
N SER A 225 -17.46 17.51 14.73
CA SER A 225 -17.87 17.38 16.14
C SER A 225 -17.39 16.10 16.81
N SER A 226 -16.93 15.09 16.05
CA SER A 226 -16.37 13.85 16.63
C SER A 226 -14.96 14.05 17.21
N TYR A 227 -14.27 15.12 16.80
CA TYR A 227 -12.95 15.45 17.32
C TYR A 227 -13.05 16.23 18.63
N ARG A 228 -12.25 15.79 19.61
CA ARG A 228 -12.19 16.46 20.90
C ARG A 228 -11.71 17.91 20.76
N LYS A 229 -12.36 18.84 21.47
CA LYS A 229 -11.91 20.25 21.58
C LYS A 229 -10.49 20.31 22.13
N GLN A 230 -9.54 20.66 21.28
CA GLN A 230 -8.12 20.79 21.66
C GLN A 230 -7.32 21.51 20.58
N THR A 231 -6.18 22.03 20.98
CA THR A 231 -5.09 22.39 20.08
C THR A 231 -3.94 21.41 20.32
N SER A 232 -3.38 20.87 19.26
CA SER A 232 -2.23 19.94 19.29
C SER A 232 -1.14 20.47 18.39
N LEU A 233 0.07 20.57 18.91
CA LEU A 233 1.28 20.88 18.16
C LEU A 233 2.23 19.71 18.34
N ALA A 234 2.82 19.24 17.27
CA ALA A 234 3.79 18.15 17.30
C ALA A 234 4.98 18.45 16.40
N TYR A 235 6.16 18.05 16.84
CA TYR A 235 7.37 18.07 16.04
C TYR A 235 8.08 16.73 16.19
N SER A 236 8.52 16.16 15.07
CA SER A 236 9.23 14.90 15.05
C SER A 236 10.53 15.02 14.26
N PHE A 237 11.52 14.27 14.71
CA PHE A 237 12.82 14.13 14.07
C PHE A 237 13.13 12.63 13.89
N THR A 238 13.59 12.24 12.69
CA THR A 238 13.82 10.83 12.32
C THR A 238 14.95 10.74 11.28
N ASN A 239 15.51 9.56 11.09
CA ASN A 239 16.45 9.26 10.01
C ASN A 239 15.86 8.33 8.93
N ARG A 240 14.53 8.30 8.78
CA ARG A 240 13.84 7.46 7.78
C ARG A 240 13.77 8.15 6.42
N SER A 241 12.66 8.06 5.71
CA SER A 241 12.42 8.70 4.42
C SER A 241 12.42 10.24 4.50
N TYR A 242 12.09 10.80 5.66
CA TYR A 242 12.22 12.22 5.96
C TYR A 242 12.96 12.43 7.29
N ARG A 243 13.47 13.65 7.51
CA ARG A 243 14.18 14.03 8.74
C ARG A 243 13.31 14.78 9.72
N HIS A 244 12.46 15.64 9.22
CA HIS A 244 11.68 16.56 10.02
C HIS A 244 10.21 16.45 9.70
N ARG A 245 9.37 16.57 10.75
CA ARG A 245 7.93 16.70 10.61
C ARG A 245 7.40 17.70 11.63
N ALA A 246 6.62 18.68 11.16
CA ALA A 246 5.85 19.59 12.00
C ALA A 246 4.36 19.36 11.72
N MET A 247 3.52 19.36 12.76
CA MET A 247 2.07 19.22 12.65
C MET A 247 1.36 20.11 13.65
N ALA A 248 0.27 20.74 13.22
CA ALA A 248 -0.62 21.53 14.05
C ALA A 248 -2.07 21.12 13.78
N THR A 249 -2.84 20.89 14.84
CA THR A 249 -4.25 20.53 14.76
C THR A 249 -5.06 21.36 15.75
N TYR A 250 -6.19 21.87 15.28
CA TYR A 250 -7.16 22.57 16.10
C TYR A 250 -8.55 21.99 15.91
N SER A 251 -9.24 21.68 17.00
CA SER A 251 -10.63 21.25 17.00
C SER A 251 -11.44 22.10 17.98
N SER A 252 -12.52 22.70 17.50
CA SER A 252 -13.38 23.58 18.33
C SER A 252 -14.30 22.80 19.26
N GLY A 253 -14.59 21.53 18.96
CA GLY A 253 -15.75 20.83 19.47
C GLY A 253 -17.06 21.46 18.95
N LEU A 254 -18.19 20.90 19.34
CA LEU A 254 -19.51 21.43 18.95
C LEU A 254 -19.88 22.66 19.81
N SER A 255 -20.16 23.76 19.15
CA SER A 255 -20.59 25.01 19.81
C SER A 255 -22.08 24.99 20.16
N LYS A 256 -22.50 25.89 21.07
CA LYS A 256 -23.92 26.08 21.44
C LYS A 256 -24.81 26.42 20.22
N ASN A 257 -24.22 27.03 19.18
CA ASN A 257 -24.91 27.37 17.94
C ASN A 257 -24.89 26.24 16.90
N GLY A 258 -24.44 25.05 17.27
CA GLY A 258 -24.41 23.87 16.42
C GLY A 258 -23.29 23.89 15.35
N TRP A 259 -22.23 24.67 15.51
CA TRP A 259 -21.07 24.67 14.64
C TRP A 259 -19.90 23.90 15.27
N ALA A 260 -19.20 23.13 14.47
CA ALA A 260 -17.92 22.53 14.84
C ALA A 260 -16.90 22.69 13.70
N PHE A 261 -15.62 22.84 14.05
CA PHE A 261 -14.52 23.02 13.12
C PHE A 261 -13.34 22.14 13.56
N THR A 262 -12.72 21.46 12.62
CA THR A 262 -11.46 20.75 12.85
C THR A 262 -10.53 21.07 11.69
N LEU A 263 -9.33 21.56 12.00
CA LEU A 263 -8.31 21.93 11.04
C LEU A 263 -7.00 21.22 11.43
N SER A 264 -6.30 20.64 10.47
CA SER A 264 -4.97 20.07 10.67
C SER A 264 -4.08 20.38 9.49
N ALA A 265 -2.81 20.68 9.77
CA ALA A 265 -1.80 20.87 8.76
C ALA A 265 -0.49 20.24 9.21
N SER A 266 0.26 19.69 8.28
CA SER A 266 1.60 19.16 8.55
C SER A 266 2.54 19.34 7.38
N ARG A 267 3.84 19.29 7.67
CA ARG A 267 4.92 19.22 6.69
C ARG A 267 5.91 18.14 7.09
N ARG A 268 6.36 17.34 6.13
CA ARG A 268 7.44 16.36 6.27
C ARG A 268 8.51 16.72 5.24
N TRP A 269 9.77 16.83 5.66
CA TRP A 269 10.84 17.22 4.74
C TRP A 269 12.19 16.59 5.10
N ALA A 270 12.96 16.35 4.08
CA ALA A 270 14.37 15.99 4.14
C ALA A 270 15.05 16.42 2.84
N GLU A 271 16.25 16.92 2.94
CA GLU A 271 17.15 17.07 1.80
C GLU A 271 17.66 15.71 1.34
N GLU A 272 17.82 14.80 2.29
CA GLU A 272 18.20 13.41 2.05
C GLU A 272 17.64 12.50 3.15
N GLY A 273 17.11 11.34 2.76
CA GLY A 273 16.69 10.26 3.65
C GLY A 273 17.87 9.43 4.15
N VAL A 274 17.58 8.17 4.58
CA VAL A 274 18.62 7.20 4.96
C VAL A 274 19.32 6.58 3.73
N ILE A 275 18.63 6.54 2.60
CA ILE A 275 19.16 6.09 1.32
C ILE A 275 19.64 7.31 0.55
N ASP A 276 20.80 7.18 -0.09
CA ASP A 276 21.47 8.28 -0.79
C ASP A 276 20.60 8.85 -1.92
N GLY A 277 20.62 10.17 -2.07
CA GLY A 277 19.90 10.89 -3.12
C GLY A 277 18.38 10.84 -3.02
N THR A 278 17.82 10.33 -1.90
CA THR A 278 16.38 10.42 -1.63
C THR A 278 16.05 11.71 -0.90
N GLN A 279 15.22 12.54 -1.49
CA GLN A 279 14.71 13.77 -0.89
C GLN A 279 13.20 13.71 -0.77
N GLN A 280 12.64 14.39 0.23
CA GLN A 280 11.21 14.46 0.44
C GLN A 280 10.77 15.86 0.85
N ASN A 281 9.68 16.35 0.26
CA ASN A 281 9.00 17.55 0.68
C ASN A 281 7.50 17.35 0.49
N SER A 282 6.80 17.06 1.59
CA SER A 282 5.40 16.71 1.60
C SER A 282 4.65 17.60 2.58
N TYR A 283 3.54 18.15 2.13
CA TYR A 283 2.59 18.86 2.95
C TYR A 283 1.33 18.03 3.14
N ALA A 284 0.54 18.31 4.14
CA ALA A 284 -0.79 17.75 4.26
C ALA A 284 -1.71 18.74 4.96
N TYR A 285 -2.95 18.77 4.57
CA TYR A 285 -3.98 19.61 5.17
C TYR A 285 -5.31 18.87 5.23
N PHE A 286 -6.05 19.18 6.29
CA PHE A 286 -7.37 18.66 6.58
C PHE A 286 -8.23 19.80 7.11
N GLY A 287 -9.45 19.89 6.63
CA GLY A 287 -10.47 20.79 7.14
C GLY A 287 -11.81 20.07 7.21
N ALA A 288 -12.47 20.12 8.36
CA ALA A 288 -13.84 19.68 8.52
C ALA A 288 -14.68 20.76 9.17
N ILE A 289 -15.85 21.01 8.61
CA ILE A 289 -16.83 22.02 9.11
C ILE A 289 -18.16 21.32 9.20
N GLU A 290 -18.77 21.39 10.37
CA GLU A 290 -20.10 20.82 10.62
C GLU A 290 -21.08 21.89 11.06
N LYS A 291 -22.29 21.79 10.54
CA LYS A 291 -23.46 22.49 11.06
C LYS A 291 -24.51 21.49 11.50
N GLN A 292 -24.75 21.44 12.79
CA GLN A 292 -25.89 20.75 13.37
C GLN A 292 -27.10 21.72 13.39
N PHE A 293 -28.12 21.40 12.60
CA PHE A 293 -29.36 22.19 12.52
C PHE A 293 -30.32 21.84 13.63
N SER A 294 -30.33 20.57 14.04
CA SER A 294 -31.16 20.04 15.12
C SER A 294 -30.50 18.78 15.72
N SER A 295 -31.06 18.22 16.77
CA SER A 295 -30.61 16.93 17.31
C SER A 295 -30.79 15.76 16.32
N ARG A 296 -31.49 15.99 15.18
CA ARG A 296 -31.75 14.96 14.16
C ARG A 296 -31.07 15.18 12.82
N HIS A 297 -30.50 16.37 12.60
CA HIS A 297 -29.93 16.70 11.28
C HIS A 297 -28.66 17.53 11.42
N ALA A 298 -27.61 17.05 10.76
CA ALA A 298 -26.34 17.74 10.64
C ALA A 298 -25.77 17.54 9.23
N ILE A 299 -25.07 18.54 8.74
CA ILE A 299 -24.28 18.48 7.51
C ILE A 299 -22.82 18.76 7.85
N ASN A 300 -21.92 17.95 7.31
CA ASN A 300 -20.48 18.10 7.47
C ASN A 300 -19.80 18.18 6.11
N LEU A 301 -18.96 19.19 5.93
CA LEU A 301 -18.06 19.32 4.79
C LEU A 301 -16.65 18.98 5.24
N THR A 302 -16.03 18.01 4.60
CA THR A 302 -14.61 17.65 4.83
C THR A 302 -13.82 17.84 3.55
N ALA A 303 -12.61 18.37 3.68
CA ALA A 303 -11.63 18.45 2.61
C ALA A 303 -10.26 18.09 3.13
N PHE A 304 -9.52 17.26 2.41
CA PHE A 304 -8.13 16.93 2.75
C PHE A 304 -7.32 16.57 1.51
N GLY A 305 -6.00 16.67 1.66
CA GLY A 305 -5.04 16.30 0.64
C GLY A 305 -3.62 16.47 1.15
N ALA A 306 -2.68 15.79 0.49
CA ALA A 306 -1.27 15.78 0.88
C ALA A 306 -0.36 15.86 -0.35
N PRO A 307 -0.09 17.09 -0.87
CA PRO A 307 0.88 17.24 -1.95
C PRO A 307 2.23 16.69 -1.51
N THR A 308 2.71 15.70 -2.25
CA THR A 308 3.94 14.97 -1.96
C THR A 308 4.91 15.09 -3.13
N TYR A 309 6.16 15.43 -2.82
CA TYR A 309 7.31 15.36 -3.69
C TYR A 309 8.33 14.44 -3.02
N ARG A 310 8.68 13.33 -3.67
CA ARG A 310 9.58 12.33 -3.11
C ARG A 310 10.46 11.71 -4.18
N ALA A 311 11.75 11.63 -3.89
CA ALA A 311 12.71 10.89 -4.69
C ALA A 311 12.72 9.41 -4.30
N SER A 312 12.80 8.53 -5.29
CA SER A 312 12.80 7.08 -5.15
C SER A 312 14.22 6.50 -5.08
N ASN A 313 14.31 5.27 -4.61
CA ASN A 313 15.54 4.47 -4.62
C ASN A 313 15.38 3.21 -5.49
N ALA A 314 16.48 2.80 -6.12
CA ALA A 314 16.55 1.62 -6.96
C ALA A 314 16.74 0.33 -6.15
N PRO A 315 16.17 -0.79 -6.58
CA PRO A 315 16.70 -2.11 -6.23
C PRO A 315 17.97 -2.37 -7.03
N ASN A 316 18.93 -3.04 -6.40
CA ASN A 316 20.21 -3.32 -7.05
C ASN A 316 20.56 -4.81 -6.92
N THR A 317 21.47 -5.28 -7.77
CA THR A 317 22.06 -6.61 -7.64
C THR A 317 23.03 -6.65 -6.45
N GLN A 318 23.36 -7.85 -5.98
CA GLN A 318 24.32 -8.02 -4.88
C GLN A 318 25.70 -7.42 -5.26
N GLU A 319 26.14 -7.58 -6.51
CA GLU A 319 27.38 -6.96 -7.00
C GLU A 319 27.43 -5.46 -6.75
N VAL A 320 26.36 -4.74 -7.08
CA VAL A 320 26.28 -3.29 -6.88
C VAL A 320 26.31 -2.92 -5.38
N TYR A 321 25.68 -3.71 -4.54
CA TYR A 321 25.72 -3.49 -3.08
C TYR A 321 27.11 -3.78 -2.49
N ASP A 322 27.83 -4.75 -3.03
CA ASP A 322 29.19 -5.07 -2.58
C ASP A 322 30.19 -4.02 -3.05
N LEU A 323 29.96 -3.40 -4.22
CA LEU A 323 30.76 -2.28 -4.72
C LEU A 323 30.54 -0.98 -3.92
N MET A 324 29.27 -0.64 -3.62
CA MET A 324 28.87 0.71 -3.18
C MET A 324 28.25 0.76 -1.79
N GLY A 325 27.94 -0.40 -1.18
CA GLY A 325 27.24 -0.48 0.10
C GLY A 325 25.71 -0.43 -0.02
N LYS A 326 25.01 -0.83 1.04
CA LYS A 326 23.55 -1.04 1.04
C LYS A 326 22.69 0.23 1.06
N ASN A 327 23.30 1.41 1.25
CA ASN A 327 22.59 2.69 1.13
C ASN A 327 22.68 3.28 -0.29
N TYR A 328 23.38 2.61 -1.20
CA TYR A 328 23.54 3.08 -2.56
C TYR A 328 22.22 3.14 -3.32
N ASN A 329 22.06 4.20 -4.10
CA ASN A 329 20.94 4.44 -4.97
C ASN A 329 21.44 4.91 -6.34
N SER A 330 21.10 4.18 -7.40
CA SER A 330 21.54 4.49 -8.77
C SER A 330 20.71 5.58 -9.47
N TYR A 331 19.63 6.06 -8.84
CA TYR A 331 18.70 7.01 -9.51
C TYR A 331 19.13 8.47 -9.43
N TRP A 332 20.19 8.80 -8.73
CA TRP A 332 20.65 10.17 -8.61
C TRP A 332 22.09 10.38 -9.14
N GLY A 333 22.46 11.63 -9.33
CA GLY A 333 23.81 12.06 -9.66
C GLY A 333 24.01 13.52 -9.29
N TRP A 334 25.28 13.98 -9.36
CA TRP A 334 25.62 15.36 -9.10
C TRP A 334 25.28 16.27 -10.29
N GLN A 335 24.62 17.40 -10.02
CA GLN A 335 24.41 18.48 -10.98
C GLN A 335 24.62 19.81 -10.26
N ASP A 336 25.57 20.63 -10.74
CA ASP A 336 25.90 21.95 -10.15
C ASP A 336 26.17 21.89 -8.63
N GLY A 337 26.72 20.77 -8.14
CA GLY A 337 27.05 20.57 -6.72
C GLY A 337 25.86 20.10 -5.87
N GLU A 338 24.69 19.89 -6.45
CA GLU A 338 23.50 19.34 -5.79
C GLU A 338 23.18 17.92 -6.26
N LYS A 339 22.55 17.12 -5.40
CA LYS A 339 22.06 15.78 -5.75
C LYS A 339 20.75 15.88 -6.52
N ARG A 340 20.74 15.48 -7.79
CA ARG A 340 19.53 15.38 -8.61
C ARG A 340 19.13 13.92 -8.82
N ASN A 341 17.91 13.58 -8.44
CA ASN A 341 17.34 12.25 -8.64
C ASN A 341 16.49 12.23 -9.92
N SER A 342 16.59 11.18 -10.72
CA SER A 342 15.82 10.98 -11.97
C SER A 342 14.42 10.41 -11.73
N ARG A 343 14.19 9.78 -10.58
CA ARG A 343 12.95 9.11 -10.24
C ARG A 343 12.23 9.86 -9.12
N ILE A 344 11.44 10.85 -9.50
CA ILE A 344 10.66 11.68 -8.58
C ILE A 344 9.19 11.29 -8.71
N ARG A 345 8.56 10.94 -7.60
CA ARG A 345 7.11 10.84 -7.50
C ARG A 345 6.52 12.15 -7.01
N LYS A 346 5.52 12.65 -7.71
CA LYS A 346 4.71 13.81 -7.32
C LYS A 346 3.26 13.37 -7.27
N THR A 347 2.64 13.45 -6.09
CA THR A 347 1.23 13.07 -5.90
C THR A 347 0.48 14.23 -5.29
N PHE A 348 -0.66 14.56 -5.87
CA PHE A 348 -1.61 15.47 -5.26
C PHE A 348 -3.02 15.20 -5.76
N GLU A 349 -3.82 14.53 -4.94
CA GLU A 349 -5.19 14.10 -5.24
C GLU A 349 -6.14 14.50 -4.10
N PRO A 350 -6.47 15.81 -3.96
CA PRO A 350 -7.34 16.27 -2.90
C PRO A 350 -8.75 15.69 -3.01
N ILE A 351 -9.38 15.50 -1.86
CA ILE A 351 -10.70 14.93 -1.70
C ILE A 351 -11.60 15.92 -0.99
N PHE A 352 -12.81 16.10 -1.54
CA PHE A 352 -13.89 16.88 -0.93
C PHE A 352 -15.08 15.96 -0.66
N MET A 353 -15.64 16.03 0.55
CA MET A 353 -16.75 15.20 1.00
C MET A 353 -17.83 16.07 1.63
N LEU A 354 -19.06 15.93 1.16
CA LEU A 354 -20.25 16.48 1.79
C LEU A 354 -21.06 15.34 2.39
N THR A 355 -21.15 15.30 3.72
CA THR A 355 -21.87 14.24 4.44
C THR A 355 -23.08 14.80 5.15
N ASP A 356 -24.24 14.18 4.91
CA ASP A 356 -25.52 14.47 5.52
C ASP A 356 -25.85 13.38 6.54
N TYR A 357 -26.09 13.78 7.80
CA TYR A 357 -26.44 12.90 8.92
C TYR A 357 -27.88 13.13 9.32
N LEU A 358 -28.72 12.14 9.13
CA LEU A 358 -30.14 12.18 9.45
C LEU A 358 -30.51 11.10 10.49
N LYS A 359 -31.16 11.51 11.56
CA LYS A 359 -31.83 10.59 12.51
C LYS A 359 -33.30 10.48 12.16
N LEU A 360 -33.68 9.37 11.53
CA LEU A 360 -35.05 9.13 11.07
C LEU A 360 -35.99 8.71 12.20
N GLY A 361 -35.45 8.13 13.28
CA GLY A 361 -36.19 7.65 14.42
C GLY A 361 -35.39 7.66 15.70
N LYS A 362 -35.85 6.90 16.70
CA LYS A 362 -35.10 6.71 17.95
C LYS A 362 -33.89 5.78 17.75
N THR A 363 -33.99 4.88 16.79
CA THR A 363 -33.03 3.79 16.57
C THR A 363 -32.49 3.73 15.15
N SER A 364 -32.91 4.65 14.26
CA SER A 364 -32.55 4.61 12.84
C SER A 364 -31.81 5.87 12.44
N ASN A 365 -30.66 5.68 11.83
CA ASN A 365 -29.84 6.73 11.26
C ASN A 365 -29.66 6.51 9.77
N TRP A 366 -29.49 7.59 9.04
CA TRP A 366 -29.21 7.58 7.63
C TRP A 366 -28.12 8.60 7.33
N THR A 367 -27.02 8.12 6.79
CA THR A 367 -25.85 8.95 6.44
C THR A 367 -25.63 8.89 4.93
N ASN A 368 -25.54 10.04 4.29
CA ASN A 368 -25.28 10.13 2.86
C ASN A 368 -24.01 10.96 2.65
N THR A 369 -23.09 10.45 1.84
CA THR A 369 -21.84 11.14 1.52
C THR A 369 -21.67 11.27 0.01
N PHE A 370 -21.46 12.49 -0.46
CA PHE A 370 -21.00 12.80 -1.80
C PHE A 370 -19.54 13.16 -1.73
N SER A 371 -18.71 12.55 -2.56
CA SER A 371 -17.30 12.93 -2.62
C SER A 371 -16.83 13.15 -4.05
N TYR A 372 -15.87 14.06 -4.18
CA TYR A 372 -15.16 14.30 -5.42
C TYR A 372 -13.67 14.37 -5.13
N GLN A 373 -12.93 13.47 -5.76
CA GLN A 373 -11.47 13.42 -5.73
C GLN A 373 -10.96 13.74 -7.13
N PHE A 374 -9.91 14.54 -7.20
CA PHE A 374 -9.26 14.85 -8.48
C PHE A 374 -7.80 15.16 -8.24
N GLY A 375 -7.00 15.05 -9.28
CA GLY A 375 -5.58 15.41 -9.20
C GLY A 375 -4.71 14.46 -9.99
N SER A 376 -3.44 14.42 -9.66
CA SER A 376 -2.47 13.64 -10.40
C SER A 376 -1.49 12.89 -9.49
N ASP A 377 -1.11 11.70 -9.92
CA ASP A 377 0.10 10.98 -9.52
C ASP A 377 1.05 10.93 -10.72
N SER A 378 2.28 11.39 -10.54
CA SER A 378 3.27 11.36 -11.63
C SER A 378 4.61 10.83 -11.14
N ARG A 379 5.33 10.17 -12.06
CA ARG A 379 6.66 9.59 -11.80
C ARG A 379 7.60 9.98 -12.93
N SER A 380 8.71 10.66 -12.58
CA SER A 380 9.73 11.01 -13.54
C SER A 380 10.68 9.85 -13.83
N ARG A 381 11.30 9.88 -15.00
CA ARG A 381 12.34 8.95 -15.40
C ARG A 381 13.20 9.53 -16.50
N LEU A 382 14.46 9.06 -16.59
CA LEU A 382 15.29 9.28 -17.76
C LEU A 382 14.76 8.47 -18.96
N ASP A 383 14.80 9.08 -20.12
CA ASP A 383 14.47 8.47 -21.40
C ASP A 383 15.56 8.85 -22.43
N TRP A 384 15.75 8.04 -23.47
CA TRP A 384 16.78 8.28 -24.48
C TRP A 384 16.36 7.79 -25.86
N PHE A 385 16.85 8.51 -26.85
CA PHE A 385 16.62 8.22 -28.27
C PHE A 385 17.97 8.01 -28.96
N HIS A 386 18.25 6.77 -29.42
CA HIS A 386 19.50 6.34 -30.02
C HIS A 386 20.76 6.63 -29.19
N GLY A 387 20.62 6.75 -27.87
CA GLY A 387 21.70 6.89 -26.92
C GLY A 387 22.01 5.58 -26.19
N THR A 388 23.13 5.54 -25.50
CA THR A 388 23.43 4.46 -24.54
C THR A 388 22.61 4.63 -23.27
N ASP A 389 22.25 3.52 -22.61
CA ASP A 389 21.51 3.58 -21.34
C ASP A 389 22.29 4.44 -20.31
N PRO A 390 21.72 5.56 -19.84
CA PRO A 390 22.38 6.47 -18.91
C PRO A 390 22.49 5.92 -17.49
N ASN A 391 21.73 4.89 -17.12
CA ASN A 391 21.72 4.37 -15.78
C ASN A 391 23.10 3.77 -15.42
N PRO A 392 23.67 4.09 -14.24
CA PRO A 392 24.96 3.54 -13.84
C PRO A 392 24.91 2.01 -13.69
N THR A 393 23.79 1.46 -13.17
CA THR A 393 23.59 0.01 -12.97
C THR A 393 23.12 -0.74 -14.22
N TYR A 394 23.23 -0.14 -15.42
CA TYR A 394 23.06 -0.88 -16.66
C TYR A 394 24.14 -1.97 -16.74
N TYR A 395 23.73 -3.22 -16.96
CA TYR A 395 24.61 -4.39 -16.80
C TYR A 395 25.93 -4.30 -17.57
N ARG A 396 25.95 -3.67 -18.78
CA ARG A 396 27.18 -3.47 -19.58
C ARG A 396 28.20 -2.52 -18.96
N LYS A 397 27.89 -1.88 -17.84
CA LYS A 397 28.78 -1.01 -17.08
C LYS A 397 29.34 -1.67 -15.82
N LEU A 398 28.90 -2.90 -15.51
CA LEU A 398 29.29 -3.62 -14.30
C LEU A 398 30.53 -4.51 -14.54
N PRO A 399 31.38 -4.74 -13.54
CA PRO A 399 32.51 -5.64 -13.64
C PRO A 399 32.15 -7.04 -14.14
N SER A 400 30.96 -7.57 -13.71
CA SER A 400 30.47 -8.89 -14.16
C SER A 400 30.30 -8.98 -15.69
N TYR A 401 29.95 -7.88 -16.36
CA TYR A 401 29.84 -7.86 -17.81
C TYR A 401 31.19 -8.05 -18.50
N PHE A 402 32.24 -7.33 -18.04
CA PHE A 402 33.60 -7.44 -18.58
C PHE A 402 34.16 -8.84 -18.33
N PHE A 403 33.82 -9.43 -17.16
CA PHE A 403 34.21 -10.80 -16.86
C PHE A 403 33.52 -11.81 -17.78
N SER A 404 32.23 -11.68 -18.01
CA SER A 404 31.49 -12.54 -18.95
C SER A 404 32.03 -12.41 -20.38
N LYS A 405 32.35 -11.20 -20.81
CA LYS A 405 32.97 -10.98 -22.13
C LYS A 405 34.36 -11.61 -22.28
N ALA A 406 35.17 -11.52 -21.24
CA ALA A 406 36.48 -12.19 -21.24
C ALA A 406 36.31 -13.72 -21.39
N LEU A 407 35.37 -14.33 -20.67
CA LEU A 407 35.07 -15.77 -20.81
C LEU A 407 34.55 -16.15 -22.20
N GLU A 408 33.68 -15.32 -22.83
CA GLU A 408 33.22 -15.56 -24.21
C GLU A 408 34.35 -15.59 -25.23
N LEU A 409 35.29 -14.65 -25.11
CA LEU A 409 36.47 -14.59 -26.02
C LEU A 409 37.36 -15.81 -25.87
N GLU A 410 37.41 -16.39 -24.68
CA GLU A 410 38.24 -17.56 -24.41
C GLU A 410 37.59 -18.89 -24.84
N SER A 411 36.26 -18.97 -24.92
CA SER A 411 35.56 -20.14 -25.40
C SER A 411 35.97 -20.55 -26.83
N ASP A 412 36.55 -19.60 -27.59
CA ASP A 412 37.05 -19.81 -28.95
C ASP A 412 38.50 -20.42 -29.02
N GLY A 413 39.13 -20.76 -27.89
CA GLY A 413 40.44 -21.46 -27.90
C GLY A 413 41.35 -21.26 -26.67
N GLY A 414 40.93 -20.54 -25.63
CA GLY A 414 41.68 -20.36 -24.40
C GLY A 414 41.04 -21.04 -23.19
N ASN A 415 41.78 -21.20 -22.10
CA ASN A 415 41.25 -21.93 -20.95
C ASN A 415 40.94 -21.08 -19.69
N ASP A 416 41.39 -19.82 -19.62
CA ASP A 416 41.16 -18.96 -18.43
C ASP A 416 41.26 -17.47 -18.78
N VAL A 417 40.52 -16.63 -18.06
CA VAL A 417 40.59 -15.17 -18.17
C VAL A 417 42.04 -14.68 -17.96
N THR A 418 42.56 -13.93 -18.88
CA THR A 418 43.95 -13.49 -18.87
C THR A 418 44.24 -12.48 -17.76
N ALA A 419 45.51 -12.30 -17.41
CA ALA A 419 45.91 -11.33 -16.39
C ALA A 419 45.61 -9.88 -16.83
N ASP A 420 45.67 -9.57 -18.12
CA ASP A 420 45.36 -8.23 -18.64
C ASP A 420 43.84 -7.95 -18.56
N GLU A 421 43.01 -8.93 -18.89
CA GLU A 421 41.53 -8.83 -18.73
C GLU A 421 41.12 -8.70 -17.26
N LEU A 422 41.75 -9.47 -16.36
CA LEU A 422 41.53 -9.32 -14.92
C LEU A 422 41.96 -7.92 -14.43
N ALA A 423 43.01 -7.35 -14.97
CA ALA A 423 43.46 -5.98 -14.65
C ALA A 423 42.42 -4.94 -15.16
N GLU A 424 41.84 -5.16 -16.34
CA GLU A 424 40.75 -4.30 -16.86
C GLU A 424 39.48 -4.38 -15.99
N ILE A 425 39.08 -5.57 -15.61
CA ILE A 425 37.91 -5.78 -14.71
C ILE A 425 38.13 -5.08 -13.37
N GLU A 426 39.36 -5.20 -12.82
CA GLU A 426 39.70 -4.52 -11.56
C GLU A 426 39.76 -2.99 -11.73
N ALA A 427 40.16 -2.49 -12.89
CA ALA A 427 40.12 -1.06 -13.21
C ALA A 427 38.68 -0.54 -13.27
N VAL A 428 37.74 -1.32 -13.84
CA VAL A 428 36.31 -1.01 -13.83
C VAL A 428 35.81 -1.00 -12.39
N ARG A 429 36.14 -1.99 -11.58
CA ARG A 429 35.76 -2.06 -10.16
C ARG A 429 36.23 -0.83 -9.39
N ASN A 430 37.49 -0.47 -9.56
CA ASN A 430 38.10 0.71 -8.92
C ASN A 430 37.42 2.02 -9.38
N SER A 431 37.08 2.13 -10.68
CA SER A 431 36.36 3.31 -11.18
C SER A 431 34.98 3.45 -10.58
N TRP A 432 34.23 2.35 -10.36
CA TRP A 432 32.96 2.34 -9.65
C TRP A 432 33.07 2.90 -8.22
N GLN A 433 34.14 2.52 -7.51
CA GLN A 433 34.38 2.93 -6.12
C GLN A 433 34.94 4.35 -5.96
N THR A 434 35.62 4.89 -6.98
CA THR A 434 36.35 6.15 -6.85
C THR A 434 35.80 7.30 -7.68
N ASP A 435 35.08 7.02 -8.78
CA ASP A 435 34.53 8.05 -9.66
C ASP A 435 32.99 8.07 -9.63
N SER A 436 32.46 9.13 -9.04
CA SER A 436 31.00 9.34 -8.97
C SER A 436 30.33 9.54 -10.35
N ASN A 437 31.09 9.88 -11.40
CA ASN A 437 30.54 9.95 -12.75
C ASN A 437 30.32 8.56 -13.37
N VAL A 438 30.94 7.54 -12.81
CA VAL A 438 30.74 6.13 -13.19
C VAL A 438 29.64 5.50 -12.35
N SER A 439 29.70 5.71 -11.04
CA SER A 439 28.77 5.06 -10.10
C SER A 439 27.45 5.80 -9.92
N GLN A 440 27.29 7.01 -10.43
CA GLN A 440 26.04 7.79 -10.36
C GLN A 440 25.65 8.29 -11.75
N ILE A 441 24.45 8.86 -11.89
CA ILE A 441 24.03 9.51 -13.14
C ILE A 441 24.94 10.69 -13.44
N ASN A 442 25.63 10.67 -14.56
CA ASN A 442 26.48 11.76 -15.03
C ASN A 442 25.64 12.79 -15.81
N TRP A 443 24.96 13.69 -15.08
CA TRP A 443 24.11 14.72 -15.67
C TRP A 443 24.85 15.60 -16.67
N ASP A 444 26.09 15.99 -16.38
CA ASP A 444 26.89 16.82 -17.28
C ASP A 444 27.14 16.14 -18.62
N ALA A 445 27.39 14.82 -18.62
CA ALA A 445 27.56 14.06 -19.85
C ALA A 445 26.24 14.03 -20.67
N LEU A 446 25.08 13.92 -20.02
CA LEU A 446 23.76 13.92 -20.70
C LEU A 446 23.48 15.28 -21.36
N TYR A 447 23.70 16.38 -20.63
CA TYR A 447 23.57 17.73 -21.17
C TYR A 447 24.55 17.98 -22.32
N ARG A 448 25.80 17.56 -22.15
CA ARG A 448 26.85 17.69 -23.20
C ARG A 448 26.48 16.90 -24.45
N ALA A 449 25.99 15.67 -24.30
CA ALA A 449 25.53 14.85 -25.45
C ALA A 449 24.43 15.56 -26.23
N ASN A 450 23.44 16.09 -25.56
CA ASN A 450 22.36 16.86 -26.19
C ASN A 450 22.89 18.13 -26.86
N TYR A 451 23.76 18.88 -26.19
CA TYR A 451 24.35 20.10 -26.74
C TYR A 451 25.13 19.82 -28.02
N LEU A 452 25.96 18.78 -28.04
CA LEU A 452 26.75 18.39 -29.21
C LEU A 452 25.85 17.85 -30.35
N ASN A 453 24.69 17.30 -30.02
CA ASN A 453 23.74 16.76 -31.01
C ASN A 453 22.82 17.81 -31.63
N LYS A 454 22.76 19.05 -31.14
CA LYS A 454 21.80 20.08 -31.63
C LYS A 454 21.85 20.33 -33.13
N THR A 455 23.04 20.15 -33.71
CA THR A 455 23.22 20.41 -35.18
C THR A 455 23.95 19.24 -35.77
N GLY A 456 23.36 18.63 -36.78
CA GLY A 456 24.02 17.56 -37.55
C GLY A 456 25.10 18.07 -38.50
N MET A 457 25.79 17.15 -39.17
CA MET A 457 26.94 17.47 -40.02
C MET A 457 26.58 18.39 -41.19
N ASN A 458 25.33 18.36 -41.67
CA ASN A 458 24.80 19.16 -42.76
C ASN A 458 24.03 20.42 -42.30
N GLY A 459 24.15 20.75 -41.01
CA GLY A 459 23.45 21.90 -40.43
C GLY A 459 21.97 21.66 -40.07
N GLU A 460 21.48 20.41 -40.17
CA GLU A 460 20.12 20.03 -39.74
C GLU A 460 19.99 20.13 -38.22
N LYS A 461 18.82 20.60 -37.74
CA LYS A 461 18.49 20.58 -36.33
C LYS A 461 18.20 19.14 -35.90
N ARG A 462 18.76 18.73 -34.76
CA ARG A 462 18.53 17.42 -34.14
C ARG A 462 17.94 17.55 -32.76
N GLY A 463 17.04 16.62 -32.44
CA GLY A 463 16.40 16.52 -31.15
C GLY A 463 17.29 15.94 -30.07
N ALA A 464 16.81 15.91 -28.83
CA ALA A 464 17.48 15.37 -27.68
C ALA A 464 17.84 13.89 -27.84
N ILE A 465 19.04 13.51 -27.43
CA ILE A 465 19.39 12.11 -27.19
C ILE A 465 18.83 11.66 -25.85
N TYR A 466 18.94 12.50 -24.83
CA TYR A 466 18.48 12.23 -23.46
C TYR A 466 17.43 13.24 -23.04
N THR A 467 16.37 12.75 -22.39
CA THR A 467 15.30 13.59 -21.83
C THR A 467 14.89 13.08 -20.45
N MET A 468 14.25 13.97 -19.68
CA MET A 468 13.42 13.56 -18.56
C MET A 468 11.97 13.53 -19.01
N VAL A 469 11.28 12.46 -18.69
CA VAL A 469 9.84 12.31 -18.94
C VAL A 469 9.12 12.02 -17.62
N GLU A 470 7.83 12.28 -17.58
CA GLU A 470 6.94 11.91 -16.49
C GLU A 470 5.80 11.04 -17.00
N ASP A 471 5.60 9.88 -16.41
CA ASP A 471 4.38 9.09 -16.51
C ASP A 471 3.34 9.72 -15.57
N VAL A 472 2.20 10.11 -16.10
CA VAL A 472 1.17 10.89 -15.39
C VAL A 472 -0.17 10.17 -15.44
N ASN A 473 -0.80 10.02 -14.28
CA ASN A 473 -2.19 9.62 -14.13
C ASN A 473 -2.97 10.79 -13.54
N GLU A 474 -3.92 11.35 -14.28
CA GLU A 474 -4.83 12.40 -13.81
C GLU A 474 -6.22 11.81 -13.58
N ASP A 475 -6.56 11.59 -12.32
CA ASP A 475 -7.80 10.94 -11.92
C ASP A 475 -8.88 11.97 -11.55
N LYS A 476 -10.11 11.64 -11.91
CA LYS A 476 -11.33 12.32 -11.46
C LYS A 476 -12.34 11.28 -11.06
N THR A 477 -12.59 11.22 -9.74
CA THR A 477 -13.49 10.21 -9.16
C THR A 477 -14.62 10.88 -8.43
N PHE A 478 -15.85 10.56 -8.82
CA PHE A 478 -17.05 10.91 -8.09
C PHE A 478 -17.57 9.69 -7.34
N ASN A 479 -17.91 9.86 -6.05
CA ASN A 479 -18.52 8.81 -5.25
C ASN A 479 -19.79 9.31 -4.57
N TYR A 480 -20.76 8.41 -4.45
CA TYR A 480 -21.90 8.54 -3.58
C TYR A 480 -22.01 7.32 -2.68
N SER A 481 -22.05 7.54 -1.38
CA SER A 481 -22.22 6.49 -0.37
C SER A 481 -23.46 6.79 0.46
N SER A 482 -24.28 5.78 0.69
CA SER A 482 -25.47 5.85 1.52
C SER A 482 -25.45 4.72 2.55
N HIS A 483 -25.44 5.06 3.81
CA HIS A 483 -25.43 4.13 4.94
C HIS A 483 -26.69 4.33 5.78
N PHE A 484 -27.49 3.30 5.90
CA PHE A 484 -28.64 3.25 6.78
C PHE A 484 -28.41 2.22 7.87
N ASP A 485 -28.52 2.62 9.13
CA ASP A 485 -28.45 1.72 10.28
C ASP A 485 -29.71 1.82 11.15
N THR A 486 -30.12 0.68 11.68
CA THR A 486 -31.27 0.62 12.58
C THR A 486 -31.20 -0.55 13.57
N MET A 487 -31.71 -0.34 14.76
CA MET A 487 -31.99 -1.41 15.73
C MET A 487 -33.37 -1.99 15.47
N LEU A 488 -33.43 -3.21 14.94
CA LEU A 488 -34.68 -3.95 14.78
C LEU A 488 -35.24 -4.37 16.13
N GLN A 489 -34.37 -4.75 17.06
CA GLN A 489 -34.63 -5.02 18.48
C GLN A 489 -33.46 -4.48 19.30
N PRO A 490 -33.54 -4.35 20.62
CA PRO A 490 -32.43 -3.83 21.45
C PRO A 490 -31.09 -4.58 21.31
N ASN A 491 -31.13 -5.82 20.85
CA ASN A 491 -29.99 -6.71 20.64
C ASN A 491 -29.83 -7.13 19.17
N TRP A 492 -30.56 -6.51 18.23
CA TRP A 492 -30.48 -6.85 16.82
C TRP A 492 -30.33 -5.61 15.95
N LYS A 493 -29.13 -5.42 15.39
CA LYS A 493 -28.78 -4.31 14.52
C LYS A 493 -28.80 -4.75 13.05
N LEU A 494 -29.28 -3.87 12.17
CA LEU A 494 -29.24 -4.00 10.72
C LEU A 494 -28.55 -2.77 10.12
N ASN A 495 -27.63 -2.99 9.17
CA ASN A 495 -27.00 -1.95 8.39
C ASN A 495 -27.19 -2.25 6.89
N LEU A 496 -27.51 -1.21 6.13
CA LEU A 496 -27.63 -1.26 4.68
C LEU A 496 -26.73 -0.20 4.07
N ASN A 497 -25.92 -0.57 3.09
CA ASN A 497 -24.98 0.32 2.42
C ASN A 497 -25.21 0.25 0.91
N PHE A 498 -25.17 1.41 0.27
CA PHE A 498 -25.13 1.54 -1.17
C PHE A 498 -23.98 2.47 -1.55
N ASN A 499 -23.16 2.06 -2.51
CA ASN A 499 -22.05 2.86 -3.01
C ASN A 499 -22.12 2.93 -4.53
N TYR A 500 -21.93 4.12 -5.06
CA TYR A 500 -21.73 4.39 -6.47
C TYR A 500 -20.40 5.11 -6.65
N GLN A 501 -19.58 4.66 -7.62
CA GLN A 501 -18.33 5.30 -7.97
C GLN A 501 -18.25 5.45 -9.48
N ASN A 502 -17.71 6.57 -9.94
CA ASN A 502 -17.40 6.83 -11.34
C ASN A 502 -16.02 7.46 -11.45
N LEU A 503 -15.12 6.76 -12.14
CA LEU A 503 -13.74 7.18 -12.41
C LEU A 503 -13.59 7.57 -13.89
N LYS A 504 -12.88 8.67 -14.12
CA LYS A 504 -12.20 8.98 -15.37
C LYS A 504 -10.74 9.25 -15.08
N SER A 505 -9.85 8.42 -15.62
CA SER A 505 -8.40 8.51 -15.48
C SER A 505 -7.78 8.88 -16.83
N ASP A 506 -7.00 9.97 -16.89
CA ASP A 506 -6.25 10.41 -18.06
C ASP A 506 -4.79 10.03 -17.87
N ASN A 507 -4.31 9.10 -18.69
CA ASN A 507 -3.01 8.48 -18.57
C ASN A 507 -2.14 8.85 -19.78
N PHE A 508 -1.03 9.51 -19.51
CA PHE A 508 -0.12 9.96 -20.55
C PHE A 508 1.31 10.10 -20.05
N ARG A 509 2.24 10.14 -21.00
CA ARG A 509 3.62 10.56 -20.73
C ARG A 509 3.83 11.97 -21.25
N ARG A 510 4.60 12.77 -20.52
CA ARG A 510 4.99 14.11 -20.96
C ARG A 510 6.50 14.33 -20.83
N VAL A 511 7.04 15.18 -21.67
CA VAL A 511 8.42 15.65 -21.54
C VAL A 511 8.48 16.62 -20.36
N SER A 512 9.35 16.35 -19.38
CA SER A 512 9.50 17.20 -18.18
C SER A 512 10.77 18.05 -18.21
N ASP A 513 11.81 17.63 -18.96
CA ASP A 513 13.07 18.38 -19.13
C ASP A 513 13.79 17.86 -20.39
N LEU A 514 14.21 18.74 -21.25
CA LEU A 514 14.93 18.44 -22.49
C LEU A 514 16.44 18.29 -22.29
N LEU A 515 16.92 18.43 -21.05
CA LEU A 515 18.35 18.38 -20.71
C LEU A 515 19.24 19.22 -21.64
N GLY A 516 18.78 20.44 -21.93
CA GLY A 516 19.50 21.42 -22.75
C GLY A 516 19.30 21.31 -24.25
N ALA A 517 18.51 20.35 -24.77
CA ALA A 517 18.12 20.32 -26.17
C ALA A 517 16.97 21.31 -26.48
N ASP A 518 16.69 21.55 -27.77
CA ASP A 518 15.63 22.46 -28.20
C ASP A 518 14.26 21.76 -28.33
N PHE A 519 14.27 20.46 -28.61
CA PHE A 519 13.11 19.58 -28.73
C PHE A 519 13.54 18.10 -28.59
N ALA A 520 12.60 17.20 -28.42
CA ALA A 520 12.77 15.76 -28.48
C ALA A 520 11.89 15.15 -29.57
N TYR A 521 12.11 13.89 -29.93
CA TYR A 521 11.33 13.17 -30.90
C TYR A 521 10.26 12.30 -30.24
N ASN A 522 9.02 12.38 -30.73
CA ASN A 522 7.96 11.45 -30.40
C ASN A 522 7.98 10.24 -31.35
N LEU A 523 9.16 9.60 -31.41
CA LEU A 523 9.46 8.44 -32.25
C LEU A 523 9.87 7.24 -31.40
N ASN A 524 9.49 6.04 -31.85
CA ASN A 524 9.85 4.80 -31.20
C ASN A 524 11.21 4.30 -31.71
N ALA A 525 12.27 4.58 -30.96
CA ALA A 525 13.63 4.15 -31.29
C ALA A 525 13.78 2.61 -31.40
N PHE A 526 12.99 1.85 -30.65
CA PHE A 526 12.96 0.39 -30.70
C PHE A 526 12.05 -0.16 -31.80
N GLY A 527 11.23 0.70 -32.42
CA GLY A 527 10.26 0.38 -33.46
C GLY A 527 10.62 0.96 -34.82
N GLY A 528 11.91 1.14 -35.14
CA GLY A 528 12.38 1.64 -36.42
C GLY A 528 12.02 3.11 -36.68
N ASP A 529 12.08 3.94 -35.64
CA ASP A 529 11.80 5.37 -35.67
C ASP A 529 10.40 5.74 -36.18
N ASN A 530 9.44 4.85 -36.00
CA ASN A 530 8.06 5.15 -36.33
C ASN A 530 7.43 6.08 -35.28
N PRO A 531 6.54 7.03 -35.71
CA PRO A 531 5.82 7.87 -34.76
C PRO A 531 4.99 7.04 -33.77
N TYR A 532 5.03 7.41 -32.49
CA TYR A 532 4.12 6.82 -31.49
C TYR A 532 2.64 7.16 -31.81
N ASN A 533 2.39 8.27 -32.52
CA ASN A 533 1.08 8.62 -33.02
C ASN A 533 1.19 8.87 -34.54
N VAL A 534 0.80 7.91 -35.35
CA VAL A 534 0.88 8.02 -36.84
C VAL A 534 -0.12 9.01 -37.43
N ASP A 535 -1.10 9.48 -36.66
CA ASP A 535 -2.03 10.53 -37.08
C ASP A 535 -1.42 11.94 -36.95
N ASP A 536 -0.29 12.06 -36.25
CA ASP A 536 0.40 13.33 -36.06
C ASP A 536 1.64 13.40 -36.95
N THR A 537 1.67 14.38 -37.83
CA THR A 537 2.82 14.61 -38.72
C THR A 537 3.96 15.38 -38.04
N ASN A 538 3.67 16.05 -36.89
CA ASN A 538 4.68 16.72 -36.10
C ASN A 538 5.22 15.76 -35.04
N VAL A 539 6.44 15.31 -35.25
CA VAL A 539 7.13 14.42 -34.30
C VAL A 539 8.02 15.17 -33.28
N GLU A 540 8.12 16.49 -33.39
CA GLU A 540 8.85 17.31 -32.41
C GLU A 540 7.98 17.58 -31.19
N VAL A 541 8.53 17.29 -30.01
CA VAL A 541 7.89 17.57 -28.72
C VAL A 541 8.81 18.38 -27.81
N ARG A 542 8.20 19.24 -26.98
CA ARG A 542 8.88 20.13 -26.06
C ARG A 542 8.44 19.89 -24.63
N GLU A 543 9.05 20.59 -23.69
CA GLU A 543 8.65 20.49 -22.26
C GLU A 543 7.16 20.78 -22.10
N GLY A 544 6.47 19.87 -21.39
CA GLY A 544 5.05 19.90 -21.18
C GLY A 544 4.21 19.12 -22.21
N ASP A 545 4.78 18.84 -23.39
CA ASP A 545 4.06 18.10 -24.44
C ASP A 545 3.89 16.62 -24.08
N ARG A 546 2.77 16.04 -24.52
CA ARG A 546 2.52 14.60 -24.39
C ARG A 546 3.35 13.83 -25.44
N THR A 547 3.94 12.72 -25.01
CA THR A 547 4.79 11.86 -25.82
C THR A 547 4.49 10.38 -25.56
N GLN A 548 4.88 9.50 -26.47
CA GLN A 548 4.85 8.05 -26.39
C GLN A 548 3.45 7.45 -26.26
N TYR A 549 2.69 7.76 -25.22
CA TYR A 549 1.33 7.24 -25.04
C TYR A 549 0.37 8.27 -24.47
N ASN A 550 -0.91 8.08 -24.83
CA ASN A 550 -2.02 8.92 -24.33
C ASN A 550 -3.33 8.14 -24.42
N TYR A 551 -3.97 7.86 -23.28
CA TYR A 551 -5.24 7.13 -23.22
C TYR A 551 -6.04 7.48 -21.97
N LEU A 552 -7.36 7.25 -22.05
CA LEU A 552 -8.28 7.37 -20.92
C LEU A 552 -8.72 6.00 -20.47
N LEU A 553 -8.91 5.86 -19.15
CA LEU A 553 -9.62 4.73 -18.56
C LEU A 553 -10.88 5.24 -17.87
N TYR A 554 -11.95 4.48 -18.01
CA TYR A 554 -13.22 4.73 -17.35
C TYR A 554 -13.61 3.51 -16.52
N ARG A 555 -14.12 3.74 -15.31
CA ARG A 555 -14.78 2.70 -14.53
C ARG A 555 -15.98 3.28 -13.80
N SER A 556 -17.11 2.57 -13.90
CA SER A 556 -18.30 2.83 -13.08
C SER A 556 -18.60 1.60 -12.25
N SER A 557 -18.90 1.79 -10.96
CA SER A 557 -19.25 0.67 -10.09
C SER A 557 -20.44 1.01 -9.19
N TYR A 558 -21.25 0.00 -8.92
CA TYR A 558 -22.42 0.04 -8.07
C TYR A 558 -22.32 -1.12 -7.09
N ALA A 559 -22.33 -0.84 -5.80
CA ALA A 559 -22.23 -1.87 -4.77
C ALA A 559 -23.35 -1.73 -3.74
N PHE A 560 -23.95 -2.84 -3.40
CA PHE A 560 -24.91 -2.96 -2.31
C PHE A 560 -24.38 -3.95 -1.27
N ASN A 561 -24.46 -3.57 -0.01
CA ASN A 561 -24.08 -4.42 1.12
C ASN A 561 -25.15 -4.34 2.22
N ALA A 562 -25.51 -5.48 2.80
CA ALA A 562 -26.32 -5.57 3.98
C ALA A 562 -25.61 -6.37 5.06
N SER A 563 -25.52 -5.82 6.27
CA SER A 563 -24.95 -6.52 7.41
C SER A 563 -25.88 -6.48 8.62
N THR A 564 -25.82 -7.52 9.45
CA THR A 564 -26.64 -7.65 10.65
C THR A 564 -25.82 -8.18 11.80
N GLU A 565 -26.13 -7.74 13.01
CA GLU A 565 -25.53 -8.21 14.26
C GLU A 565 -26.65 -8.55 15.26
N LEU A 566 -26.64 -9.78 15.75
CA LEU A 566 -27.56 -10.27 16.79
C LEU A 566 -26.73 -10.65 18.03
N ASP A 567 -26.91 -9.89 19.12
CA ASP A 567 -26.22 -10.12 20.39
C ASP A 567 -27.15 -10.81 21.40
N LEU A 568 -26.86 -12.10 21.66
CA LEU A 568 -27.56 -12.93 22.63
C LEU A 568 -26.68 -13.15 23.88
N PRO A 569 -27.23 -13.60 25.00
CA PRO A 569 -26.49 -13.79 26.22
C PRO A 569 -25.24 -14.68 26.09
N LYS A 570 -25.31 -15.75 25.29
CA LYS A 570 -24.20 -16.68 25.04
C LYS A 570 -23.65 -16.64 23.62
N TRP A 571 -24.32 -15.95 22.71
CA TRP A 571 -23.92 -15.89 21.31
C TRP A 571 -23.91 -14.47 20.80
N ASN A 572 -22.91 -14.12 19.99
CA ASN A 572 -22.98 -12.94 19.14
C ASN A 572 -22.81 -13.44 17.70
N VAL A 573 -23.77 -13.13 16.85
CA VAL A 573 -23.79 -13.57 15.45
C VAL A 573 -23.83 -12.34 14.57
N MET A 574 -22.84 -12.24 13.66
CA MET A 574 -22.79 -11.22 12.62
C MET A 574 -22.86 -11.89 11.26
N GLY A 575 -23.55 -11.26 10.33
CA GLY A 575 -23.61 -11.69 8.94
C GLY A 575 -23.59 -10.51 8.00
N SER A 576 -22.99 -10.69 6.82
CA SER A 576 -22.97 -9.68 5.76
C SER A 576 -23.10 -10.35 4.41
N ILE A 577 -23.85 -9.72 3.51
CA ILE A 577 -23.99 -10.09 2.10
C ILE A 577 -23.70 -8.87 1.24
N PHE A 578 -23.15 -9.09 0.04
CA PHE A 578 -22.98 -8.01 -0.91
C PHE A 578 -23.20 -8.46 -2.35
N SER A 579 -23.46 -7.50 -3.21
CA SER A 579 -23.38 -7.63 -4.65
C SER A 579 -22.87 -6.32 -5.23
N SER A 580 -21.99 -6.40 -6.22
CA SER A 580 -21.53 -5.23 -6.95
C SER A 580 -21.45 -5.51 -8.46
N TYR A 581 -21.66 -4.46 -9.25
CA TYR A 581 -21.53 -4.46 -10.69
C TYR A 581 -20.58 -3.36 -11.11
N SER A 582 -19.65 -3.66 -11.99
CA SER A 582 -18.71 -2.68 -12.51
C SER A 582 -18.52 -2.81 -14.02
N GLU A 583 -18.34 -1.67 -14.66
CA GLU A 583 -18.02 -1.54 -16.08
C GLU A 583 -16.70 -0.79 -16.26
N SER A 584 -15.82 -1.29 -17.11
CA SER A 584 -14.51 -0.70 -17.40
C SER A 584 -14.29 -0.55 -18.90
N GLN A 585 -13.70 0.55 -19.34
CA GLN A 585 -13.44 0.83 -20.74
C GLN A 585 -12.15 1.66 -20.90
N ARG A 586 -11.37 1.35 -21.93
CA ARG A 586 -10.24 2.15 -22.38
C ARG A 586 -10.63 3.02 -23.58
N ASP A 587 -10.05 4.23 -23.69
CA ASP A 587 -10.19 5.10 -24.88
C ASP A 587 -8.80 5.64 -25.27
N GLY A 588 -8.18 5.03 -26.27
CA GLY A 588 -6.88 5.42 -26.80
C GLY A 588 -6.93 6.74 -27.57
N LYS A 589 -5.97 7.63 -27.34
CA LYS A 589 -5.87 8.93 -28.03
C LYS A 589 -4.83 8.94 -29.14
N TYR A 590 -3.82 8.05 -29.06
CA TYR A 590 -2.79 7.88 -30.07
C TYR A 590 -3.09 6.67 -30.95
N ARG A 591 -2.78 6.76 -32.25
CA ARG A 591 -2.76 5.64 -33.17
C ARG A 591 -1.35 5.09 -33.26
N HIS A 592 -1.09 4.00 -32.57
CA HIS A 592 0.23 3.39 -32.50
C HIS A 592 0.57 2.64 -33.79
N HIS A 593 1.80 2.79 -34.28
CA HIS A 593 2.22 2.24 -35.60
C HIS A 593 2.10 0.73 -35.73
N TYR A 594 2.28 -0.05 -34.64
CA TYR A 594 2.07 -1.50 -34.64
C TYR A 594 0.61 -1.92 -34.44
N TYR A 595 -0.24 -1.05 -33.88
CA TYR A 595 -1.62 -1.37 -33.52
C TYR A 595 -2.62 -0.40 -34.13
N LEU A 596 -2.53 -0.20 -35.49
CA LEU A 596 -3.28 0.83 -36.23
C LEU A 596 -4.80 0.80 -35.99
N ASN A 597 -5.38 -0.39 -35.78
CA ASN A 597 -6.83 -0.59 -35.65
C ASN A 597 -7.32 -0.76 -34.21
N THR A 598 -6.42 -0.96 -33.23
CA THR A 598 -6.78 -1.33 -31.84
C THR A 598 -6.17 -0.38 -30.80
N SER A 599 -5.40 0.62 -31.23
CA SER A 599 -4.74 1.56 -30.32
C SER A 599 -5.56 2.81 -30.05
N LYS A 600 -6.24 3.37 -31.08
CA LYS A 600 -7.02 4.61 -31.00
C LYS A 600 -8.52 4.32 -30.95
N GLY A 601 -9.21 5.04 -30.05
CA GLY A 601 -10.66 4.93 -29.85
C GLY A 601 -11.00 4.09 -28.62
N LYS A 602 -12.30 3.81 -28.46
CA LYS A 602 -12.86 3.11 -27.34
C LYS A 602 -12.78 1.59 -27.54
N SER A 603 -12.29 0.91 -26.53
CA SER A 603 -12.35 -0.56 -26.43
C SER A 603 -13.78 -1.07 -26.28
N GLY A 604 -13.98 -2.37 -26.38
CA GLY A 604 -15.13 -3.03 -25.76
C GLY A 604 -15.24 -2.69 -24.27
N ILE A 605 -16.44 -2.85 -23.72
CA ILE A 605 -16.67 -2.69 -22.27
C ILE A 605 -16.36 -4.05 -21.62
N TYR A 606 -15.57 -4.02 -20.56
CA TYR A 606 -15.44 -5.16 -19.65
C TYR A 606 -16.37 -4.93 -18.46
N ASP A 607 -17.30 -5.84 -18.26
CA ASP A 607 -18.23 -5.83 -17.12
C ASP A 607 -17.97 -6.99 -16.18
N ALA A 608 -18.17 -6.74 -14.89
CA ALA A 608 -18.02 -7.75 -13.85
C ALA A 608 -19.14 -7.64 -12.80
N LEU A 609 -19.68 -8.79 -12.43
CA LEU A 609 -20.64 -8.93 -11.35
C LEU A 609 -19.99 -9.69 -10.20
N ASP A 610 -19.93 -9.06 -9.04
CA ASP A 610 -19.41 -9.65 -7.80
C ASP A 610 -20.53 -9.92 -6.81
N GLY A 611 -20.27 -10.86 -5.92
CA GLY A 611 -21.15 -11.16 -4.81
C GLY A 611 -20.48 -12.01 -3.74
N GLY A 612 -21.10 -12.05 -2.57
CA GLY A 612 -20.54 -12.88 -1.52
C GLY A 612 -21.23 -12.76 -0.18
N VAL A 613 -20.76 -13.59 0.74
CA VAL A 613 -21.26 -13.69 2.11
C VAL A 613 -20.10 -13.73 3.10
N LYS A 614 -20.26 -13.09 4.24
CA LYS A 614 -19.40 -13.21 5.41
C LYS A 614 -20.22 -13.47 6.66
N GLY A 615 -19.66 -14.25 7.57
CA GLY A 615 -20.28 -14.51 8.86
C GLY A 615 -19.28 -14.61 9.98
N ARG A 616 -19.70 -14.18 11.17
CA ARG A 616 -18.97 -14.35 12.42
C ARG A 616 -19.92 -14.91 13.48
N VAL A 617 -19.46 -15.95 14.15
CA VAL A 617 -20.15 -16.52 15.30
C VAL A 617 -19.21 -16.49 16.51
N THR A 618 -19.62 -15.81 17.56
CA THR A 618 -18.87 -15.78 18.82
C THR A 618 -19.68 -16.52 19.89
N TYR A 619 -19.12 -17.58 20.45
CA TYR A 619 -19.64 -18.26 21.61
C TYR A 619 -19.00 -17.70 22.89
N LYS A 620 -19.80 -17.13 23.75
CA LYS A 620 -19.40 -16.58 25.06
C LYS A 620 -19.45 -17.70 26.09
N ILE A 621 -18.35 -18.41 26.34
CA ILE A 621 -18.24 -19.45 27.37
C ILE A 621 -18.60 -18.83 28.73
N ASP A 622 -17.93 -17.70 29.01
CA ASP A 622 -18.21 -16.82 30.15
C ASP A 622 -17.81 -15.36 29.80
N GLY A 623 -17.77 -14.46 30.75
CA GLY A 623 -17.41 -13.04 30.56
C GLY A 623 -15.95 -12.80 30.14
N ARG A 624 -15.09 -13.80 30.13
CA ARG A 624 -13.66 -13.70 29.82
C ARG A 624 -13.22 -14.61 28.68
N ASN A 625 -13.95 -15.68 28.40
CA ASN A 625 -13.57 -16.73 27.45
C ASN A 625 -14.53 -16.79 26.28
N PHE A 626 -13.99 -16.69 25.07
CA PHE A 626 -14.77 -16.65 23.84
C PHE A 626 -14.17 -17.59 22.80
N ILE A 627 -15.02 -18.29 22.08
CA ILE A 627 -14.66 -18.98 20.84
C ILE A 627 -15.25 -18.17 19.70
N VAL A 628 -14.44 -17.86 18.70
CA VAL A 628 -14.84 -17.05 17.54
C VAL A 628 -14.58 -17.83 16.26
N TYR A 629 -15.59 -17.96 15.45
CA TYR A 629 -15.46 -18.47 14.09
C TYR A 629 -15.84 -17.39 13.10
N ASN A 630 -15.00 -17.16 12.08
CA ASN A 630 -15.31 -16.34 10.92
C ASN A 630 -15.25 -17.21 9.66
N GLY A 631 -16.19 -16.99 8.75
CA GLY A 631 -16.24 -17.63 7.44
C GLY A 631 -16.64 -16.65 6.36
N ALA A 632 -15.99 -16.72 5.19
CA ALA A 632 -16.29 -15.86 4.05
C ALA A 632 -16.14 -16.61 2.74
N PHE A 633 -17.06 -16.35 1.82
CA PHE A 633 -17.00 -16.79 0.43
C PHE A 633 -17.50 -15.64 -0.45
N PHE A 634 -16.61 -15.11 -1.32
CA PHE A 634 -16.94 -13.96 -2.15
C PHE A 634 -16.04 -13.86 -3.38
N SER A 635 -16.49 -13.10 -4.37
CA SER A 635 -15.71 -12.73 -5.54
C SER A 635 -15.20 -11.28 -5.47
N VAL A 636 -14.13 -11.02 -6.22
CA VAL A 636 -13.52 -9.69 -6.37
C VAL A 636 -13.26 -9.46 -7.87
N ALA A 637 -13.85 -8.40 -8.42
CA ALA A 637 -13.64 -7.99 -9.80
C ALA A 637 -12.17 -7.60 -10.06
N PRO A 638 -11.65 -7.87 -11.26
CA PRO A 638 -10.32 -7.46 -11.63
C PRO A 638 -10.18 -5.93 -11.65
N THR A 639 -8.99 -5.46 -11.35
CA THR A 639 -8.60 -4.05 -11.40
C THR A 639 -8.34 -3.62 -12.86
N LEU A 640 -8.22 -2.32 -13.10
CA LEU A 640 -7.95 -1.80 -14.46
C LEU A 640 -6.61 -2.32 -15.00
N ASN A 641 -5.59 -2.48 -14.14
CA ASN A 641 -4.29 -3.04 -14.52
C ASN A 641 -4.33 -4.53 -14.82
N GLU A 642 -5.31 -5.27 -14.30
CA GLU A 642 -5.54 -6.68 -14.60
C GLU A 642 -6.40 -6.89 -15.86
N ILE A 643 -7.32 -5.95 -16.16
CA ILE A 643 -8.21 -6.03 -17.33
C ILE A 643 -7.44 -5.77 -18.62
N PHE A 644 -6.59 -4.75 -18.67
CA PHE A 644 -5.88 -4.36 -19.88
C PHE A 644 -4.41 -4.74 -19.84
N VAL A 645 -3.98 -5.59 -20.78
CA VAL A 645 -2.59 -6.09 -20.82
C VAL A 645 -1.58 -4.94 -20.93
N ASN A 646 -1.76 -4.07 -21.92
CA ASN A 646 -0.93 -2.89 -22.13
C ASN A 646 -1.76 -1.73 -22.70
N PRO A 647 -2.46 -0.99 -21.82
CA PRO A 647 -3.34 0.09 -22.27
C PRO A 647 -2.59 1.27 -22.92
N ARG A 648 -1.25 1.32 -22.79
CA ARG A 648 -0.42 2.36 -23.43
C ARG A 648 -0.45 2.25 -24.97
N VAL A 649 -0.48 1.02 -25.51
CA VAL A 649 -0.32 0.77 -26.94
C VAL A 649 -1.55 0.19 -27.64
N ASN A 650 -2.43 -0.51 -26.93
CA ASN A 650 -3.65 -1.08 -27.53
C ASN A 650 -4.78 -1.31 -26.53
N GLU A 651 -5.95 -1.75 -27.02
CA GLU A 651 -7.17 -2.01 -26.24
C GLU A 651 -7.30 -3.47 -25.76
N ARG A 652 -6.24 -4.27 -25.89
CA ARG A 652 -6.32 -5.71 -25.59
C ARG A 652 -6.64 -5.96 -24.15
N MET A 653 -7.68 -6.75 -23.92
CA MET A 653 -8.02 -7.29 -22.63
C MET A 653 -7.19 -8.54 -22.32
N THR A 654 -6.95 -8.78 -21.06
CA THR A 654 -6.16 -9.91 -20.56
C THR A 654 -6.88 -11.22 -20.83
N PRO A 655 -6.24 -12.18 -21.50
CA PRO A 655 -6.83 -13.49 -21.74
C PRO A 655 -7.22 -14.21 -20.46
N GLY A 656 -8.45 -14.73 -20.42
CA GLY A 656 -8.95 -15.47 -19.29
C GLY A 656 -9.14 -14.67 -18.01
N VAL A 657 -9.02 -13.33 -18.05
CA VAL A 657 -9.30 -12.48 -16.89
C VAL A 657 -10.73 -12.69 -16.41
N SER A 658 -10.86 -12.95 -15.12
CA SER A 658 -12.16 -13.19 -14.47
C SER A 658 -12.07 -12.77 -13.02
N ASN A 659 -13.23 -12.75 -12.34
CA ASN A 659 -13.26 -12.42 -10.93
C ASN A 659 -12.44 -13.42 -10.11
N GLN A 660 -11.68 -12.94 -9.18
CA GLN A 660 -11.03 -13.76 -8.16
C GLN A 660 -12.10 -14.36 -7.24
N ILE A 661 -11.94 -15.60 -6.82
CA ILE A 661 -12.81 -16.25 -5.85
C ILE A 661 -12.03 -16.44 -4.55
N ILE A 662 -12.56 -15.92 -3.47
CA ILE A 662 -11.96 -15.98 -2.14
C ILE A 662 -12.82 -16.86 -1.23
N ASN A 663 -12.20 -17.88 -0.64
CA ASN A 663 -12.78 -18.67 0.44
C ASN A 663 -11.85 -18.60 1.65
N SER A 664 -12.34 -18.07 2.76
CA SER A 664 -11.54 -17.86 3.96
C SER A 664 -12.29 -18.27 5.21
N ASN A 665 -11.60 -18.98 6.08
CA ASN A 665 -12.15 -19.47 7.35
C ASN A 665 -11.12 -19.26 8.46
N ASP A 666 -11.54 -18.81 9.62
CA ASP A 666 -10.71 -18.81 10.82
C ASP A 666 -11.50 -19.21 12.07
N LEU A 667 -10.79 -19.89 12.98
CA LEU A 667 -11.30 -20.27 14.28
C LEU A 667 -10.34 -19.77 15.36
N GLY A 668 -10.87 -19.01 16.30
CA GLY A 668 -10.09 -18.39 17.36
C GLY A 668 -10.60 -18.65 18.76
N TYR A 669 -9.69 -18.61 19.73
CA TYR A 669 -9.98 -18.55 21.16
C TYR A 669 -9.44 -17.26 21.74
N ILE A 670 -10.30 -16.54 22.46
CA ILE A 670 -9.95 -15.28 23.12
C ILE A 670 -10.19 -15.41 24.62
N HIS A 671 -9.13 -15.12 25.40
CA HIS A 671 -9.22 -14.97 26.85
C HIS A 671 -8.93 -13.52 27.26
N ARG A 672 -9.82 -12.91 28.02
CA ARG A 672 -9.70 -11.53 28.53
C ARG A 672 -9.65 -11.52 30.06
N GLY A 673 -8.50 -11.96 30.62
CA GLY A 673 -8.22 -11.89 32.07
C GLY A 673 -7.64 -10.53 32.45
N GLN A 674 -7.57 -10.29 33.77
CA GLN A 674 -6.96 -9.06 34.32
C GLN A 674 -5.42 -9.09 34.24
N VAL A 675 -4.83 -10.27 34.39
CA VAL A 675 -3.38 -10.53 34.38
C VAL A 675 -2.93 -11.07 33.02
N LEU A 676 -3.74 -11.90 32.40
CA LEU A 676 -3.43 -12.60 31.15
C LEU A 676 -4.50 -12.32 30.12
N LYS A 677 -4.10 -11.90 28.91
CA LYS A 677 -4.93 -11.88 27.72
C LYS A 677 -4.33 -12.82 26.68
N ILE A 678 -5.18 -13.57 26.01
CA ILE A 678 -4.77 -14.55 24.99
C ILE A 678 -5.64 -14.33 23.76
N ARG A 679 -5.02 -14.34 22.59
CA ARG A 679 -5.66 -14.59 21.30
C ARG A 679 -4.91 -15.71 20.61
N LEU A 680 -5.60 -16.80 20.31
CA LEU A 680 -5.10 -17.89 19.48
C LEU A 680 -6.05 -18.03 18.30
N SER A 681 -5.55 -18.09 17.07
CA SER A 681 -6.35 -18.21 15.88
C SER A 681 -5.67 -19.10 14.85
N GLY A 682 -6.40 -20.07 14.31
CA GLY A 682 -5.99 -20.83 13.13
C GLY A 682 -6.81 -20.38 11.93
N TYR A 683 -6.19 -20.29 10.75
CA TYR A 683 -6.84 -19.83 9.53
C TYR A 683 -6.48 -20.67 8.31
N TYR A 684 -7.41 -20.67 7.36
CA TYR A 684 -7.26 -21.29 6.04
C TYR A 684 -7.96 -20.42 4.99
N THR A 685 -7.22 -19.97 3.99
CA THR A 685 -7.72 -19.08 2.94
C THR A 685 -7.23 -19.59 1.58
N THR A 686 -8.11 -19.61 0.60
CA THR A 686 -7.78 -19.81 -0.81
C THR A 686 -8.21 -18.61 -1.64
N ILE A 687 -7.37 -18.23 -2.57
CA ILE A 687 -7.65 -17.22 -3.60
C ILE A 687 -7.48 -17.94 -4.94
N SER A 688 -8.53 -18.01 -5.74
CA SER A 688 -8.50 -18.63 -7.06
C SER A 688 -8.71 -17.59 -8.16
N ASN A 689 -8.21 -17.90 -9.36
CA ASN A 689 -8.30 -17.06 -10.55
C ASN A 689 -7.57 -15.69 -10.43
N SER A 690 -6.44 -15.63 -9.72
CA SER A 690 -5.63 -14.42 -9.69
C SER A 690 -5.00 -14.16 -11.06
N THR A 691 -4.96 -12.87 -11.44
CA THR A 691 -4.23 -12.37 -12.61
C THR A 691 -3.10 -11.48 -12.14
N ASP A 692 -1.88 -11.76 -12.60
CA ASP A 692 -0.71 -10.92 -12.34
C ASP A 692 -0.09 -10.50 -13.69
N ILE A 693 0.25 -9.21 -13.84
CA ILE A 693 0.87 -8.68 -15.05
C ILE A 693 2.15 -7.94 -14.68
N SER A 694 3.27 -8.47 -15.15
CA SER A 694 4.60 -7.86 -15.03
C SER A 694 5.01 -7.25 -16.36
N ARG A 695 5.67 -6.08 -16.32
CA ARG A 695 6.18 -5.39 -17.52
C ARG A 695 7.66 -5.10 -17.34
N TYR A 696 8.47 -5.60 -18.23
CA TYR A 696 9.91 -5.43 -18.19
C TYR A 696 10.52 -5.41 -19.59
N TYR A 697 11.76 -4.95 -19.68
CA TYR A 697 12.51 -4.97 -20.90
C TYR A 697 13.26 -6.31 -21.00
N LEU A 698 12.95 -7.08 -22.04
CA LEU A 698 13.66 -8.28 -22.39
C LEU A 698 14.81 -7.92 -23.31
N GLU A 699 16.02 -8.23 -22.91
CA GLU A 699 17.21 -8.04 -23.75
C GLU A 699 17.53 -9.35 -24.48
N GLY A 700 17.31 -9.36 -25.79
CA GLY A 700 17.85 -10.41 -26.64
C GLY A 700 19.35 -10.26 -26.67
N GLY A 701 20.11 -11.29 -26.34
CA GLY A 701 21.52 -11.31 -26.69
C GLY A 701 21.65 -10.99 -28.19
N GLY A 702 22.62 -10.13 -28.58
CA GLY A 702 22.78 -9.64 -29.96
C GLY A 702 22.92 -10.71 -31.03
N ASP A 703 22.88 -11.97 -30.69
CA ASP A 703 22.77 -13.14 -31.52
C ASP A 703 21.37 -13.73 -31.34
N ASP A 704 20.82 -14.24 -32.38
CA ASP A 704 19.51 -14.90 -32.56
C ASP A 704 19.01 -15.87 -31.44
N ASN A 705 19.56 -15.84 -30.25
CA ASN A 705 19.34 -16.74 -29.12
C ASN A 705 18.39 -16.22 -28.03
N SER A 706 17.61 -15.16 -28.29
CA SER A 706 16.60 -14.78 -27.31
C SER A 706 15.55 -15.88 -27.21
N ALA A 707 15.13 -16.20 -26.01
CA ALA A 707 14.13 -17.22 -25.69
C ALA A 707 12.78 -17.03 -26.41
N ILE A 708 12.56 -15.86 -26.99
CA ILE A 708 11.33 -15.50 -27.70
C ILE A 708 11.63 -15.26 -29.20
N GLY A 709 12.89 -15.50 -29.66
CA GLY A 709 13.26 -15.24 -31.06
C GLY A 709 13.17 -13.76 -31.45
N ALA A 710 12.99 -12.84 -30.50
CA ALA A 710 12.77 -11.43 -30.74
C ALA A 710 13.98 -10.58 -30.34
N PRO A 711 14.31 -9.57 -31.13
CA PRO A 711 15.22 -8.51 -30.67
C PRO A 711 14.63 -7.79 -29.45
N ASN A 712 15.48 -7.09 -28.74
CA ASN A 712 15.18 -6.28 -27.59
C ASN A 712 13.76 -5.68 -27.58
N ALA A 713 12.93 -6.00 -26.58
CA ALA A 713 11.53 -5.58 -26.54
C ALA A 713 11.05 -5.32 -25.11
N PHE A 714 10.18 -4.32 -24.96
CA PHE A 714 9.33 -4.26 -23.77
C PHE A 714 8.23 -5.29 -23.89
N ILE A 715 8.12 -6.14 -22.88
CA ILE A 715 7.09 -7.18 -22.81
C ILE A 715 6.18 -6.97 -21.61
N ALA A 716 4.91 -7.35 -21.78
CA ALA A 716 3.97 -7.60 -20.71
C ALA A 716 3.82 -9.12 -20.54
N GLU A 717 4.32 -9.63 -19.43
CA GLU A 717 4.14 -11.02 -19.00
C GLU A 717 2.85 -11.12 -18.21
N VAL A 718 1.95 -11.97 -18.62
CA VAL A 718 0.63 -12.17 -18.02
C VAL A 718 0.56 -13.57 -17.44
N LEU A 719 0.26 -13.67 -16.15
CA LEU A 719 -0.10 -14.88 -15.46
C LEU A 719 -1.59 -14.86 -15.18
N SER A 720 -2.36 -15.79 -15.78
CA SER A 720 -3.82 -15.82 -15.67
C SER A 720 -4.33 -17.11 -15.03
N GLY A 721 -5.22 -17.00 -14.05
CA GLY A 721 -5.81 -18.14 -13.36
C GLY A 721 -4.90 -18.76 -12.29
N ALA A 722 -4.09 -17.94 -11.61
CA ALA A 722 -3.25 -18.42 -10.52
C ALA A 722 -4.08 -18.64 -9.24
N ASP A 723 -3.91 -19.81 -8.61
CA ASP A 723 -4.52 -20.16 -7.35
C ASP A 723 -3.48 -20.13 -6.23
N LYS A 724 -3.86 -19.53 -5.09
CA LYS A 724 -2.99 -19.36 -3.92
C LYS A 724 -3.68 -19.91 -2.67
N ARG A 725 -2.90 -20.47 -1.76
CA ARG A 725 -3.34 -20.94 -0.45
C ARG A 725 -2.54 -20.25 0.65
N TYR A 726 -3.26 -19.79 1.66
CA TYR A 726 -2.70 -19.20 2.88
C TYR A 726 -3.25 -19.94 4.07
N MET A 727 -2.42 -20.52 4.89
CA MET A 727 -2.84 -21.19 6.11
C MET A 727 -1.83 -20.95 7.23
N GLY A 728 -2.31 -21.00 8.47
CA GLY A 728 -1.40 -20.80 9.59
C GLY A 728 -2.09 -20.64 10.94
N VAL A 729 -1.26 -20.33 11.92
CA VAL A 729 -1.67 -20.10 13.31
C VAL A 729 -1.07 -18.82 13.82
N GLU A 730 -1.88 -18.03 14.52
CA GLU A 730 -1.53 -16.75 15.15
C GLU A 730 -1.74 -16.84 16.66
N LEU A 731 -0.77 -16.40 17.44
CA LEU A 731 -0.84 -16.32 18.89
C LEU A 731 -0.49 -14.90 19.34
N GLY A 732 -1.32 -14.30 20.18
CA GLY A 732 -1.04 -13.07 20.91
C GLY A 732 -1.24 -13.29 22.40
N LEU A 733 -0.22 -12.99 23.19
CA LEU A 733 -0.24 -13.04 24.66
C LEU A 733 0.13 -11.67 25.23
N ASP A 734 -0.62 -11.19 26.22
CA ASP A 734 -0.30 -10.01 27.01
C ASP A 734 -0.41 -10.37 28.50
N VAL A 735 0.69 -10.24 29.23
CA VAL A 735 0.82 -10.64 30.63
C VAL A 735 1.25 -9.45 31.48
N LYS A 736 0.42 -9.07 32.44
CA LYS A 736 0.84 -8.13 33.52
C LYS A 736 1.70 -8.87 34.53
N VAL A 737 3.03 -8.80 34.35
CA VAL A 737 4.00 -9.44 35.27
C VAL A 737 3.96 -8.76 36.62
N THR A 738 3.87 -7.43 36.65
CA THR A 738 3.63 -6.60 37.84
C THR A 738 2.67 -5.45 37.45
N PRO A 739 2.17 -4.66 38.40
CA PRO A 739 1.35 -3.48 38.06
C PRO A 739 2.02 -2.47 37.12
N THR A 740 3.35 -2.52 37.01
CA THR A 740 4.17 -1.59 36.19
C THR A 740 4.89 -2.28 35.06
N LEU A 741 4.96 -3.61 35.00
CA LEU A 741 5.68 -4.38 33.98
C LEU A 741 4.72 -5.29 33.24
N ASN A 742 4.62 -5.09 31.94
CA ASN A 742 3.90 -5.94 30.99
C ASN A 742 4.88 -6.69 30.11
N ALA A 743 4.55 -7.95 29.82
CA ALA A 743 5.22 -8.75 28.80
C ALA A 743 4.21 -9.12 27.73
N ASN A 744 4.62 -9.06 26.47
CA ASN A 744 3.82 -9.56 25.35
C ASN A 744 4.62 -10.55 24.51
N LEU A 745 3.92 -11.54 23.96
CA LEU A 745 4.45 -12.48 22.99
C LEU A 745 3.49 -12.57 21.83
N VAL A 746 4.01 -12.41 20.65
CA VAL A 746 3.28 -12.63 19.39
C VAL A 746 4.04 -13.65 18.57
N ALA A 747 3.29 -14.60 18.00
CA ALA A 747 3.82 -15.60 17.09
C ALA A 747 2.86 -15.77 15.92
N SER A 748 3.39 -15.77 14.71
CA SER A 748 2.69 -16.10 13.47
C SER A 748 3.49 -17.19 12.76
N VAL A 749 2.85 -18.30 12.46
CA VAL A 749 3.43 -19.41 11.68
C VAL A 749 2.49 -19.68 10.53
N GLY A 750 2.91 -19.29 9.33
CA GLY A 750 2.14 -19.43 8.10
C GLY A 750 2.83 -20.32 7.07
N ASP A 751 2.05 -20.73 6.08
CA ASP A 751 2.48 -21.39 4.84
C ASP A 751 1.64 -20.83 3.70
N TYR A 752 2.32 -20.08 2.79
CA TYR A 752 1.69 -19.34 1.70
C TYR A 752 2.29 -19.82 0.38
N GLU A 753 1.46 -20.43 -0.49
CA GLU A 753 1.98 -21.03 -1.72
C GLU A 753 0.98 -20.96 -2.88
N TYR A 754 1.51 -21.11 -4.08
CA TYR A 754 0.74 -21.36 -5.30
C TYR A 754 0.30 -22.82 -5.35
N THR A 755 -0.95 -23.07 -5.75
CA THR A 755 -1.53 -24.43 -5.69
C THR A 755 -1.79 -25.06 -7.06
N ASN A 756 -1.67 -24.28 -8.14
CA ASN A 756 -1.81 -24.76 -9.51
C ASN A 756 -0.67 -24.26 -10.40
N ASN A 757 -0.68 -24.71 -11.64
CA ASN A 757 0.14 -24.20 -12.74
C ASN A 757 -0.76 -23.41 -13.69
N PRO A 758 -0.83 -22.07 -13.55
CA PRO A 758 -1.69 -21.24 -14.36
C PRO A 758 -1.09 -21.01 -15.76
N LYS A 759 -1.89 -20.42 -16.66
CA LYS A 759 -1.43 -20.08 -18.01
C LYS A 759 -0.61 -18.80 -18.01
N ALA A 760 0.48 -18.81 -18.77
CA ALA A 760 1.34 -17.67 -19.00
C ALA A 760 1.23 -17.18 -20.45
N TYR A 761 1.20 -15.84 -20.62
CA TYR A 761 1.19 -15.18 -21.92
C TYR A 761 2.24 -14.09 -21.94
N SER A 762 2.77 -13.78 -23.13
CA SER A 762 3.67 -12.65 -23.31
C SER A 762 3.21 -11.80 -24.51
N TYR A 763 3.29 -10.50 -24.32
CA TYR A 763 2.93 -9.50 -25.32
C TYR A 763 4.04 -8.47 -25.46
N SER A 764 4.51 -8.26 -26.70
CA SER A 764 5.44 -7.19 -27.00
C SER A 764 4.72 -5.93 -27.42
N ASP A 765 5.23 -4.75 -27.05
CA ASP A 765 4.80 -3.46 -27.57
C ASP A 765 5.64 -2.97 -28.77
N VAL A 766 6.63 -3.76 -29.21
CA VAL A 766 7.61 -3.35 -30.24
C VAL A 766 7.44 -4.06 -31.58
N ASP A 767 7.03 -5.32 -31.66
CA ASP A 767 6.94 -6.04 -32.92
C ASP A 767 5.82 -7.07 -32.97
N ARG A 768 5.02 -7.01 -34.03
CA ARG A 768 3.98 -8.00 -34.37
C ARG A 768 4.48 -9.23 -35.09
N THR A 769 5.63 -9.18 -35.76
CA THR A 769 6.13 -10.26 -36.60
C THR A 769 6.71 -11.40 -35.79
N TYR A 770 7.28 -11.11 -34.63
CA TYR A 770 7.87 -12.09 -33.72
C TYR A 770 6.91 -12.57 -32.63
N PHE A 771 5.93 -11.73 -32.28
CA PHE A 771 4.90 -12.07 -31.32
C PHE A 771 3.57 -12.18 -32.05
N ALA A 772 3.18 -13.40 -32.44
CA ALA A 772 1.82 -13.66 -32.87
C ALA A 772 0.88 -13.07 -31.83
N ALA A 773 -0.28 -12.59 -32.26
CA ALA A 773 -1.19 -11.80 -31.46
C ALA A 773 -1.58 -12.40 -30.11
N ASP A 774 -1.31 -13.69 -29.86
CA ASP A 774 -1.65 -14.45 -28.65
C ASP A 774 -0.58 -15.50 -28.39
N GLN A 775 0.64 -15.13 -27.99
CA GLN A 775 1.60 -16.13 -27.55
C GLN A 775 1.24 -16.62 -26.15
N GLU A 776 0.54 -17.74 -26.11
CA GLU A 776 0.41 -18.58 -24.95
C GLU A 776 1.72 -19.37 -24.80
N PHE A 777 2.44 -19.13 -23.70
CA PHE A 777 3.63 -19.92 -23.33
C PHE A 777 3.28 -21.22 -22.63
N GLY A 778 1.99 -21.58 -22.61
CA GLY A 778 1.50 -22.75 -21.92
C GLY A 778 1.37 -22.51 -20.40
N GLU A 779 1.56 -23.58 -19.64
CA GLU A 779 1.47 -23.53 -18.18
C GLU A 779 2.80 -23.04 -17.58
N ALA A 780 2.70 -22.19 -16.57
CA ALA A 780 3.83 -21.84 -15.72
C ALA A 780 3.94 -22.83 -14.57
N ASN A 781 5.07 -23.51 -14.45
CA ASN A 781 5.35 -24.50 -13.39
C ASN A 781 5.66 -23.81 -12.07
N ILE A 782 4.63 -23.29 -11.40
CA ILE A 782 4.76 -22.53 -10.15
C ILE A 782 4.07 -23.18 -8.95
N LYS A 783 3.38 -24.30 -9.16
CA LYS A 783 2.74 -25.04 -8.08
C LYS A 783 3.75 -25.42 -6.99
N GLY A 784 3.46 -25.06 -5.74
CA GLY A 784 4.32 -25.29 -4.57
C GLY A 784 5.35 -24.19 -4.33
N LEU A 785 5.54 -23.23 -5.24
CA LEU A 785 6.35 -22.05 -4.96
C LEU A 785 5.68 -21.18 -3.91
N LYS A 786 6.50 -20.54 -3.09
CA LYS A 786 6.02 -19.72 -1.98
C LYS A 786 5.67 -18.30 -2.45
N VAL A 787 4.63 -17.73 -1.86
CA VAL A 787 4.26 -16.34 -2.09
C VAL A 787 5.34 -15.45 -1.47
N ALA A 788 5.92 -14.58 -2.28
CA ALA A 788 6.98 -13.66 -1.88
C ALA A 788 6.45 -12.41 -1.15
N GLY A 789 7.34 -11.59 -0.65
CA GLY A 789 7.03 -10.23 -0.18
C GLY A 789 6.72 -10.11 1.31
N THR A 790 6.76 -11.21 2.06
CA THR A 790 6.61 -11.19 3.52
C THR A 790 7.24 -12.44 4.12
N PRO A 791 7.84 -12.36 5.32
CA PRO A 791 8.21 -13.56 6.08
C PRO A 791 6.97 -14.42 6.36
N GLN A 792 7.07 -15.72 6.19
CA GLN A 792 5.96 -16.64 6.47
C GLN A 792 5.82 -16.95 7.96
N LYS A 793 6.91 -16.77 8.72
CA LYS A 793 6.93 -16.95 10.17
C LYS A 793 7.53 -15.71 10.84
N ALA A 794 6.88 -15.22 11.89
CA ALA A 794 7.32 -14.06 12.63
C ALA A 794 7.01 -14.20 14.13
N PHE A 795 7.96 -13.81 14.93
CA PHE A 795 7.87 -13.88 16.41
C PHE A 795 8.28 -12.52 16.99
N SER A 796 7.57 -12.05 18.00
CA SER A 796 7.92 -10.84 18.75
C SER A 796 7.73 -11.07 20.24
N LEU A 797 8.78 -10.82 21.01
CA LEU A 797 8.75 -10.83 22.48
C LEU A 797 9.04 -9.42 22.98
N GLY A 798 8.05 -8.80 23.62
CA GLY A 798 8.15 -7.45 24.14
C GLY A 798 8.06 -7.38 25.67
N LEU A 799 8.83 -6.46 26.25
CA LEU A 799 8.73 -6.07 27.65
C LEU A 799 8.49 -4.57 27.73
N LYS A 800 7.49 -4.15 28.49
CA LYS A 800 7.16 -2.73 28.66
C LYS A 800 7.00 -2.40 30.14
N TYR A 801 7.83 -1.47 30.61
CA TYR A 801 7.74 -0.91 31.94
C TYR A 801 7.01 0.44 31.89
N ASN A 802 5.96 0.61 32.69
CA ASN A 802 5.20 1.85 32.85
C ASN A 802 5.37 2.36 34.28
N SER A 803 6.08 3.48 34.43
CA SER A 803 6.30 4.10 35.73
C SER A 803 5.07 4.87 36.24
N THR A 804 4.82 4.86 37.54
CA THR A 804 3.84 5.73 38.21
C THR A 804 4.16 7.22 38.03
N LYS A 805 5.38 7.58 37.61
CA LYS A 805 5.83 8.96 37.30
C LYS A 805 5.67 9.36 35.83
N PHE A 806 4.76 8.70 35.09
CA PHE A 806 4.39 9.01 33.70
C PHE A 806 5.54 8.91 32.67
N TRP A 807 6.48 7.98 32.87
CA TRP A 807 7.43 7.57 31.84
C TRP A 807 7.34 6.07 31.60
N TRP A 808 7.72 5.64 30.42
CA TRP A 808 7.74 4.22 30.03
C TRP A 808 9.01 3.90 29.27
N LEU A 809 9.35 2.62 29.30
CA LEU A 809 10.41 2.01 28.50
C LEU A 809 9.88 0.68 27.97
N GLY A 810 10.04 0.44 26.69
CA GLY A 810 9.73 -0.81 26.01
C GLY A 810 10.93 -1.33 25.27
N VAL A 811 11.09 -2.64 25.22
CA VAL A 811 12.07 -3.36 24.38
C VAL A 811 11.36 -4.53 23.75
N SER A 812 11.59 -4.78 22.46
CA SER A 812 11.06 -5.94 21.74
C SER A 812 12.15 -6.63 20.94
N ALA A 813 12.15 -7.96 21.00
CA ALA A 813 12.98 -8.86 20.20
C ALA A 813 12.11 -9.52 19.14
N ASN A 814 12.47 -9.36 17.86
CA ASN A 814 11.71 -9.82 16.71
C ASN A 814 12.55 -10.82 15.92
N TYR A 815 11.94 -11.94 15.52
CA TYR A 815 12.57 -12.97 14.70
C TYR A 815 11.69 -13.32 13.50
N LEU A 816 12.27 -13.20 12.30
CA LEU A 816 11.59 -13.33 11.01
C LEU A 816 12.22 -14.48 10.23
N MET A 817 11.38 -15.36 9.68
CA MET A 817 11.83 -16.58 9.02
C MET A 817 11.04 -16.85 7.73
N ASP A 818 11.64 -17.66 6.86
CA ASP A 818 11.02 -18.19 5.65
C ASP A 818 10.49 -17.09 4.73
N GLN A 819 11.37 -16.15 4.38
CA GLN A 819 11.12 -15.15 3.36
C GLN A 819 11.70 -15.60 2.01
N TYR A 820 10.96 -15.40 0.93
CA TYR A 820 11.31 -15.88 -0.41
C TYR A 820 11.38 -14.74 -1.41
N LEU A 821 12.26 -14.90 -2.40
CA LEU A 821 12.38 -14.03 -3.55
C LEU A 821 11.16 -14.18 -4.46
N ASP A 822 10.74 -13.09 -5.07
CA ASP A 822 9.73 -13.13 -6.13
C ASP A 822 10.35 -13.70 -7.41
N PHE A 823 9.65 -14.62 -8.06
CA PHE A 823 10.18 -15.42 -9.15
C PHE A 823 9.74 -14.88 -10.53
N SER A 824 10.56 -15.10 -11.53
CA SER A 824 10.21 -14.86 -12.94
C SER A 824 9.28 -15.96 -13.45
N VAL A 825 8.09 -15.58 -13.92
CA VAL A 825 7.10 -16.53 -14.47
C VAL A 825 7.59 -17.13 -15.78
N ILE A 826 8.17 -16.33 -16.67
CA ILE A 826 8.63 -16.79 -17.99
C ILE A 826 9.69 -17.88 -17.88
N ASN A 827 10.56 -17.83 -16.88
CA ASN A 827 11.56 -18.84 -16.63
C ASN A 827 10.94 -20.19 -16.19
N ARG A 828 9.69 -20.22 -15.78
CA ARG A 828 8.98 -21.42 -15.33
C ARG A 828 7.98 -21.96 -16.34
N THR A 829 8.03 -21.47 -17.57
CA THR A 829 7.29 -22.00 -18.72
C THR A 829 8.15 -22.98 -19.52
N ALA A 830 7.52 -23.74 -20.42
CA ALA A 830 8.23 -24.64 -21.34
C ALA A 830 9.31 -23.92 -22.17
N ASN A 831 9.15 -22.61 -22.35
CA ASN A 831 10.09 -21.77 -23.08
C ASN A 831 11.50 -21.74 -22.46
N PHE A 832 11.62 -21.98 -21.17
CA PHE A 832 12.92 -22.03 -20.48
C PHE A 832 13.82 -23.17 -20.97
N TYR A 833 13.23 -24.34 -21.29
CA TYR A 833 13.96 -25.54 -21.72
C TYR A 833 13.67 -25.94 -23.16
N THR A 834 13.10 -25.03 -23.94
CA THR A 834 12.82 -25.24 -25.37
C THR A 834 13.73 -24.35 -26.22
N ASN A 835 14.29 -24.94 -27.31
CA ASN A 835 15.04 -24.14 -28.26
C ASN A 835 14.12 -23.16 -28.99
N PRO A 836 14.35 -21.85 -28.92
CA PRO A 836 13.44 -20.85 -29.51
C PRO A 836 13.39 -20.89 -31.04
N ARG A 837 14.41 -21.49 -31.73
CA ARG A 837 14.44 -21.58 -33.19
C ARG A 837 13.72 -22.80 -33.73
N THR A 838 13.88 -23.94 -33.06
CA THR A 838 13.32 -25.21 -33.55
C THR A 838 12.06 -25.62 -32.83
N GLY A 839 11.79 -25.09 -31.61
CA GLY A 839 10.72 -25.55 -30.73
C GLY A 839 11.00 -26.86 -30.04
N ASP A 840 12.19 -27.45 -30.23
CA ASP A 840 12.57 -28.70 -29.63
C ASP A 840 13.01 -28.49 -28.16
N ILE A 841 12.72 -29.45 -27.31
CA ILE A 841 13.16 -29.45 -25.92
C ILE A 841 14.67 -29.68 -25.89
N TYR A 842 15.42 -28.89 -25.14
CA TYR A 842 16.83 -29.16 -24.85
C TYR A 842 16.91 -30.50 -24.11
N THR A 843 17.35 -31.56 -24.77
CA THR A 843 17.49 -32.89 -24.16
C THR A 843 18.94 -33.33 -24.27
N ALA A 844 19.45 -33.90 -23.17
CA ALA A 844 20.73 -34.60 -23.12
C ALA A 844 20.77 -35.93 -23.87
N THR A 845 19.69 -36.35 -24.54
CA THR A 845 19.49 -37.75 -24.97
C THR A 845 19.40 -37.99 -26.47
N THR A 846 19.27 -36.97 -27.28
CA THR A 846 19.28 -37.15 -28.75
C THR A 846 20.68 -36.91 -29.28
N GLY A 847 21.41 -37.94 -29.58
CA GLY A 847 22.80 -37.91 -30.09
C GLY A 847 22.98 -37.32 -31.50
N GLU A 848 22.04 -36.52 -31.99
CA GLU A 848 22.20 -35.66 -33.15
C GLU A 848 22.45 -34.21 -32.68
N TYR A 849 23.69 -33.77 -32.87
CA TYR A 849 24.11 -32.42 -32.60
C TYR A 849 23.42 -31.46 -33.60
N THR A 850 22.33 -30.83 -33.17
CA THR A 850 21.60 -29.83 -33.97
C THR A 850 22.22 -28.42 -33.81
N GLY A 851 23.38 -28.29 -33.15
CA GLY A 851 24.04 -27.02 -32.84
C GLY A 851 23.48 -26.29 -31.62
N PHE A 852 22.47 -26.88 -30.97
CA PHE A 852 21.80 -26.29 -29.79
C PHE A 852 21.54 -27.36 -28.70
N ASP A 853 22.03 -28.58 -28.84
CA ASP A 853 21.97 -29.57 -27.77
C ASP A 853 22.90 -29.13 -26.64
N ILE A 854 22.33 -28.80 -25.48
CA ILE A 854 23.07 -28.49 -24.28
C ILE A 854 23.00 -29.70 -23.36
N PRO A 855 24.09 -30.51 -23.26
CA PRO A 855 24.11 -31.72 -22.46
C PRO A 855 23.76 -31.49 -21.00
N GLU A 856 24.03 -30.27 -20.53
CA GLU A 856 23.79 -29.78 -19.16
C GLU A 856 22.30 -29.52 -18.89
N ALA A 857 21.42 -29.43 -19.91
CA ALA A 857 19.99 -29.19 -19.76
C ALA A 857 19.25 -30.46 -19.26
N ASN A 858 19.74 -31.04 -18.18
CA ASN A 858 19.12 -32.15 -17.49
C ASN A 858 18.18 -31.67 -16.35
N ALA A 859 17.32 -32.56 -15.86
CA ALA A 859 16.33 -32.25 -14.85
C ALA A 859 16.93 -31.69 -13.55
N GLU A 860 18.13 -32.10 -13.17
CA GLU A 860 18.82 -31.65 -11.96
C GLU A 860 19.28 -30.21 -12.10
N ASN A 861 19.92 -29.82 -13.20
CA ASN A 861 20.40 -28.47 -13.46
C ASN A 861 19.22 -27.50 -13.66
N VAL A 862 18.17 -27.92 -14.38
CA VAL A 862 16.95 -27.12 -14.53
C VAL A 862 16.31 -26.85 -13.17
N ALA A 863 16.17 -27.87 -12.32
CA ALA A 863 15.62 -27.72 -10.98
C ALA A 863 16.50 -26.82 -10.10
N ALA A 864 17.81 -26.91 -10.21
CA ALA A 864 18.75 -26.04 -9.48
C ALA A 864 18.63 -24.56 -9.88
N LEU A 865 18.57 -24.28 -11.19
CA LEU A 865 18.42 -22.92 -11.72
C LEU A 865 17.06 -22.29 -11.40
N LEU A 866 15.98 -23.10 -11.37
CA LEU A 866 14.62 -22.65 -11.11
C LEU A 866 14.23 -22.70 -9.62
N LYS A 867 15.14 -23.13 -8.75
CA LYS A 867 14.89 -23.15 -7.31
C LYS A 867 14.62 -21.75 -6.78
N GLN A 868 13.45 -21.56 -6.18
CA GLN A 868 13.10 -20.29 -5.56
C GLN A 868 14.09 -19.96 -4.42
N GLN A 869 14.70 -18.78 -4.48
CA GLN A 869 15.64 -18.34 -3.45
C GLN A 869 14.90 -18.08 -2.14
N LYS A 870 15.39 -18.68 -1.05
CA LYS A 870 15.00 -18.38 0.32
C LYS A 870 16.08 -17.49 0.94
N PHE A 871 15.67 -16.43 1.64
CA PHE A 871 16.58 -15.57 2.39
C PHE A 871 16.85 -16.11 3.79
N ASP A 872 17.95 -15.65 4.37
CA ASP A 872 18.35 -16.02 5.73
C ASP A 872 17.37 -15.46 6.77
N ASP A 873 17.19 -16.21 7.84
CA ASP A 873 16.38 -15.81 8.96
C ASP A 873 17.01 -14.61 9.70
N GLN A 874 16.19 -13.70 10.20
CA GLN A 874 16.64 -12.42 10.73
C GLN A 874 16.19 -12.16 12.16
N PHE A 875 17.09 -11.62 12.96
CA PHE A 875 16.82 -11.17 14.33
C PHE A 875 16.95 -9.65 14.43
N MET A 876 15.92 -9.01 14.98
CA MET A 876 15.84 -7.56 15.14
C MET A 876 15.49 -7.19 16.58
N LEU A 877 16.17 -6.17 17.12
CA LEU A 877 15.90 -5.64 18.45
C LEU A 877 15.41 -4.20 18.35
N ASN A 878 14.27 -3.87 18.97
CA ASN A 878 13.71 -2.52 19.02
C ASN A 878 13.62 -2.03 20.45
N ALA A 879 13.65 -0.70 20.64
CA ALA A 879 13.34 -0.08 21.92
C ALA A 879 12.53 1.20 21.75
N ASN A 880 11.69 1.50 22.72
CA ASN A 880 10.95 2.74 22.79
C ASN A 880 10.90 3.27 24.23
N ALA A 881 10.90 4.58 24.36
CA ALA A 881 10.80 5.25 25.64
C ALA A 881 10.02 6.56 25.50
N GLY A 882 9.42 7.00 26.59
CA GLY A 882 8.77 8.30 26.57
C GLY A 882 8.37 8.78 27.95
N LYS A 883 8.02 10.07 28.01
CA LYS A 883 7.58 10.71 29.25
C LYS A 883 6.52 11.78 28.96
N SER A 884 5.49 11.81 29.77
CA SER A 884 4.45 12.83 29.73
C SER A 884 4.58 13.78 30.91
N PHE A 885 4.35 15.05 30.64
CA PHE A 885 4.39 16.14 31.64
C PHE A 885 3.03 16.85 31.63
N LEU A 886 2.54 17.18 32.80
CA LEU A 886 1.39 18.07 32.96
C LEU A 886 1.90 19.40 33.55
N ILE A 887 1.84 20.48 32.76
CA ILE A 887 2.32 21.81 33.11
C ILE A 887 1.10 22.74 33.16
N GLY A 888 0.47 22.87 34.31
CA GLY A 888 -0.81 23.54 34.45
C GLY A 888 -1.90 22.84 33.62
N LYS A 889 -2.49 23.55 32.66
CA LYS A 889 -3.47 22.99 31.71
C LYS A 889 -2.85 22.36 30.44
N TYR A 890 -1.54 22.50 30.28
CA TYR A 890 -0.83 22.01 29.10
C TYR A 890 -0.33 20.59 29.31
N ARG A 891 -0.51 19.76 28.33
CA ARG A 891 0.01 18.38 28.33
C ARG A 891 1.12 18.28 27.30
N MET A 892 2.33 18.03 27.74
CA MET A 892 3.50 17.84 26.88
C MET A 892 3.95 16.38 26.95
N GLY A 893 4.35 15.80 25.83
CA GLY A 893 4.95 14.46 25.80
C GLY A 893 6.18 14.44 24.92
N VAL A 894 7.14 13.64 25.32
CA VAL A 894 8.36 13.32 24.56
C VAL A 894 8.44 11.82 24.42
N SER A 895 8.73 11.34 23.22
CA SER A 895 8.94 9.90 22.96
C SER A 895 10.03 9.69 21.93
N VAL A 896 10.75 8.57 22.09
CA VAL A 896 11.77 8.10 21.16
C VAL A 896 11.52 6.62 20.91
N SER A 897 11.56 6.19 19.67
CA SER A 897 11.62 4.79 19.27
C SER A 897 12.83 4.55 18.38
N VAL A 898 13.49 3.42 18.58
CA VAL A 898 14.63 2.97 17.81
C VAL A 898 14.34 1.56 17.33
N ASN A 899 14.31 1.36 16.01
CA ASN A 899 14.16 0.05 15.41
C ASN A 899 15.53 -0.47 14.96
N ASN A 900 15.69 -1.80 14.99
CA ASN A 900 16.92 -2.46 14.57
C ASN A 900 18.18 -1.88 15.27
N ILE A 901 18.19 -1.93 16.62
CA ILE A 901 19.28 -1.38 17.45
C ILE A 901 20.62 -2.06 17.13
N LEU A 902 20.59 -3.33 16.70
CA LEU A 902 21.76 -4.11 16.33
C LEU A 902 22.36 -3.72 14.98
N ASN A 903 21.70 -2.81 14.25
CA ASN A 903 22.10 -2.34 12.91
C ASN A 903 22.27 -3.49 11.89
N ASN A 904 21.40 -4.50 11.98
CA ASN A 904 21.39 -5.58 10.99
C ASN A 904 20.96 -5.01 9.63
N ARG A 905 21.86 -5.02 8.66
CA ARG A 905 21.64 -4.55 7.29
C ARG A 905 21.56 -5.70 6.27
N ASP A 906 21.65 -6.93 6.73
CA ASP A 906 21.59 -8.12 5.86
C ASP A 906 20.18 -8.60 5.62
N TYR A 907 19.20 -7.96 6.26
CA TYR A 907 17.80 -8.25 6.04
C TYR A 907 17.34 -7.77 4.66
N VAL A 908 17.03 -8.71 3.77
CA VAL A 908 16.43 -8.44 2.47
C VAL A 908 14.93 -8.20 2.67
N THR A 909 14.50 -6.97 2.43
CA THR A 909 13.09 -6.59 2.59
C THR A 909 12.25 -6.98 1.37
N GLY A 910 12.90 -7.28 0.25
CA GLY A 910 12.29 -7.74 -0.98
C GLY A 910 13.24 -7.84 -2.14
N GLY A 911 12.72 -8.29 -3.26
CA GLY A 911 13.45 -8.45 -4.49
C GLY A 911 12.73 -9.34 -5.47
N PHE A 912 13.27 -9.40 -6.67
CA PHE A 912 12.70 -10.20 -7.76
C PHE A 912 13.79 -10.76 -8.67
N GLU A 913 13.51 -11.92 -9.26
CA GLU A 913 14.31 -12.47 -10.33
C GLU A 913 14.15 -11.63 -11.60
N GLN A 914 15.24 -11.39 -12.33
CA GLN A 914 15.20 -10.68 -13.60
C GLN A 914 14.83 -11.66 -14.73
N GLY A 915 13.74 -11.37 -15.47
CA GLY A 915 13.30 -12.15 -16.63
C GLY A 915 14.10 -11.91 -17.90
N ARG A 916 15.25 -11.25 -17.84
CA ARG A 916 16.04 -10.85 -19.03
C ARG A 916 16.66 -12.01 -19.80
N LYS A 917 17.09 -13.07 -19.09
CA LYS A 917 17.53 -14.33 -19.68
C LYS A 917 16.46 -15.38 -19.40
N SER A 918 15.68 -15.71 -20.39
CA SER A 918 14.46 -16.50 -20.25
C SER A 918 14.60 -17.92 -20.82
N ASN A 919 15.81 -18.42 -21.05
CA ASN A 919 16.09 -19.79 -21.46
C ASN A 919 17.17 -20.44 -20.61
N PHE A 920 17.23 -21.77 -20.67
CA PHE A 920 18.19 -22.57 -19.93
C PHE A 920 19.63 -22.22 -20.29
N ALA A 921 19.96 -22.16 -21.59
CA ALA A 921 21.34 -21.93 -22.05
C ALA A 921 21.93 -20.65 -21.48
N ALA A 922 21.20 -19.54 -21.65
CA ALA A 922 21.64 -18.24 -21.18
C ALA A 922 21.69 -18.17 -19.64
N SER A 923 20.77 -18.82 -18.94
CA SER A 923 20.75 -18.85 -17.46
C SER A 923 21.86 -19.74 -16.90
N TYR A 924 22.15 -20.86 -17.56
CA TYR A 924 23.23 -21.77 -17.17
C TYR A 924 24.59 -21.14 -17.37
N GLU A 925 24.81 -20.47 -18.52
CA GLU A 925 26.03 -19.69 -18.80
C GLU A 925 26.22 -18.59 -17.77
N ASP A 926 25.16 -17.84 -17.43
CA ASP A 926 25.21 -16.78 -16.44
C ASP A 926 25.56 -17.33 -15.03
N ASN A 927 25.05 -18.51 -14.69
CA ASN A 927 25.41 -19.19 -13.45
C ASN A 927 26.89 -19.63 -13.43
N LEU A 928 27.39 -20.19 -14.53
CA LEU A 928 28.82 -20.55 -14.67
C LEU A 928 29.72 -19.33 -14.54
N ASN A 929 29.31 -18.19 -15.14
CA ASN A 929 30.02 -16.93 -15.00
C ASN A 929 30.05 -16.46 -13.55
N ALA A 930 28.94 -16.62 -12.82
CA ALA A 930 28.86 -16.31 -11.42
C ALA A 930 29.77 -17.19 -10.55
N GLU A 931 29.86 -18.49 -10.86
CA GLU A 931 30.75 -19.42 -10.15
C GLU A 931 32.24 -19.08 -10.34
N LYS A 932 32.62 -18.63 -11.54
CA LYS A 932 34.00 -18.22 -11.87
C LYS A 932 34.31 -16.77 -11.42
N GLY A 933 33.42 -15.83 -11.66
CA GLY A 933 33.60 -14.40 -11.46
C GLY A 933 32.92 -13.82 -10.20
N GLY A 934 32.11 -14.62 -9.51
CA GLY A 934 31.42 -14.21 -8.27
C GLY A 934 30.04 -13.60 -8.46
N TYR A 935 29.64 -13.17 -9.69
CA TYR A 935 28.34 -12.54 -9.95
C TYR A 935 27.76 -12.95 -11.30
N ALA A 936 26.47 -13.26 -11.31
CA ALA A 936 25.70 -13.39 -12.53
C ALA A 936 25.36 -12.01 -13.12
N LEU A 937 25.32 -11.89 -14.46
CA LEU A 937 24.96 -10.64 -15.15
C LEU A 937 23.55 -10.16 -14.79
N PHE A 938 22.61 -11.10 -14.72
CA PHE A 938 21.22 -10.83 -14.41
C PHE A 938 20.81 -11.45 -13.09
N ALA A 939 21.69 -11.28 -12.08
CA ALA A 939 21.39 -11.64 -10.70
C ALA A 939 20.09 -10.94 -10.20
N PRO A 940 19.38 -11.52 -9.23
CA PRO A 940 18.21 -10.88 -8.64
C PRO A 940 18.48 -9.45 -8.17
N LYS A 941 17.51 -8.58 -8.35
CA LYS A 941 17.52 -7.25 -7.76
C LYS A 941 16.84 -7.27 -6.41
N LEU A 942 17.49 -6.69 -5.41
CA LEU A 942 17.16 -6.78 -4.00
C LEU A 942 16.95 -5.39 -3.38
N TRP A 943 16.12 -5.31 -2.34
CA TRP A 943 16.08 -4.20 -1.40
C TRP A 943 16.50 -4.69 -0.04
N TYR A 944 17.35 -3.93 0.63
CA TYR A 944 17.80 -4.22 1.99
C TYR A 944 17.15 -3.31 3.02
N ASP A 945 17.09 -3.77 4.28
CA ASP A 945 16.69 -2.95 5.41
C ASP A 945 17.65 -1.76 5.60
N ARG A 946 17.10 -0.68 6.10
CA ARG A 946 17.82 0.58 6.30
C ARG A 946 18.81 0.57 7.46
N GLY A 947 18.90 -0.51 8.21
CA GLY A 947 19.63 -0.63 9.44
C GLY A 947 18.95 0.10 10.60
N THR A 948 19.72 0.66 11.54
CA THR A 948 19.15 1.34 12.71
C THR A 948 18.40 2.60 12.29
N THR A 949 17.09 2.61 12.57
CA THR A 949 16.24 3.78 12.38
C THR A 949 15.67 4.27 13.70
N PHE A 950 15.53 5.60 13.83
CA PHE A 950 14.92 6.18 15.02
C PHE A 950 13.81 7.17 14.65
N PHE A 951 12.93 7.41 15.60
CA PHE A 951 11.87 8.39 15.54
C PHE A 951 11.73 9.06 16.90
N ALA A 952 12.00 10.36 16.98
CA ALA A 952 11.82 11.19 18.16
C ALA A 952 10.64 12.14 17.95
N ASN A 953 9.78 12.29 18.94
CA ASN A 953 8.59 13.11 18.84
C ASN A 953 8.37 13.90 20.12
N VAL A 954 8.00 15.16 19.94
CA VAL A 954 7.55 16.07 21.02
C VAL A 954 6.18 16.58 20.63
N TYR A 955 5.24 16.55 21.57
CA TYR A 955 3.93 17.13 21.35
C TYR A 955 3.47 17.97 22.53
N LEU A 956 2.70 18.99 22.23
CA LEU A 956 2.03 19.88 23.18
C LEU A 956 0.53 19.90 22.87
N ARG A 957 -0.31 19.70 23.89
CA ARG A 957 -1.77 19.74 23.78
C ARG A 957 -2.37 20.63 24.85
N PHE A 958 -3.38 21.42 24.45
CA PHE A 958 -4.08 22.37 25.34
C PHE A 958 -5.50 22.69 24.87
#